data_df08f49106be964feb27cd3f8b429005
#
_entry.id   df08f49106be964feb27cd3f8b429005
#
_cell.length_a   1.000
_cell.length_b   1.000
_cell.length_c   1.000
_cell.angle_alpha   90.00
_cell.angle_beta   90.00
_cell.angle_gamma   90.00
#
_symmetry.space_group_name_H-M   'P 1'
#
loop_
_entity.id
_entity.type
_entity.pdbx_description
1 polymer ?
#
loop_
_entity_poly.entity_id
_entity_poly.type
_entity_poly.pdbx_seq_one_letter_code
_entity_poly.pdbx_strand_id
1 'polypeptide(L)'
;MRRIILLLSFLMLQLSMAQQQASPNGDVQLSFSLSANGSPTYKVSYKGKEVVKESTLGFLLKETDPLTHDFKVVNTKKTTFKETWKPVWGEESEILNHYNELLVELRQEKTNRLMNIRFRVYDEGVGFRYEFPTQKELTYFVIEEELSQFAMTGDHTAWWIPGDYDTQEYDYMESKLSEIRGLMKQAVTENVSQYAFSPTGVQTSLMMKTNDGLYINLHEAALVDYSLMNLNLDDKNFIFQSWLTPDAKGDKGYLYTPTKTPWRTIMVSDDARKILASRLILNLNEPCAIADTSWIKPVKYIGVWWEMITGKSSWAYTNDLPTIKLDEVDYSKVKPNGTHAANNQKVRAYIDFAAKHGFDQVLIEGWNIGWEDWFGHRKDYVFDFVTPYPDFDLKGLNDYAHSKGVKLMMHHETSGSTRNYERHLHQAYQLMKDYGYNSVKSGYVGDILPIGEHHYSQSTINHYLYAIKEAAKYKIMVNAHEAVRPTGLCRTYPNMIGNESARGTEYEAFGGNKPFHTTILPFTRLQGGPMDYTPGIFETEMKYVNPNNNSQIRSTLAKQLALYVTMYSPLQMAADLPENYDRFLDAFQFIKDVPVDWQKSEYLEAEPGRYITIARKDKHSDDWYIGCTAYEGGHASELLLDFLDKDKKYEATIYADAKDADYMKNPKAYTITKQKVNAKTKLKITAAHGGGYAIRISKLGN
;
A
#
# COMPACT_ATOMS: atom_id res chain seq x y z
N MET A 1 46.72 -46.16 -53.75
CA MET A 1 45.74 -46.26 -52.68
C MET A 1 45.88 -45.00 -51.77
N ARG A 2 45.09 -43.98 -52.03
CA ARG A 2 45.04 -42.74 -51.15
C ARG A 2 43.92 -42.93 -50.15
N ARG A 3 44.25 -42.97 -48.87
CA ARG A 3 43.23 -42.99 -47.77
C ARG A 3 42.86 -41.52 -47.54
N ILE A 4 41.60 -41.24 -47.80
CA ILE A 4 40.92 -39.97 -47.41
C ILE A 4 40.48 -40.15 -45.97
N ILE A 5 41.07 -39.36 -45.05
CA ILE A 5 40.59 -39.25 -43.65
C ILE A 5 39.53 -38.13 -43.63
N LEU A 6 38.26 -38.51 -43.45
CA LEU A 6 37.17 -37.59 -43.15
C LEU A 6 37.29 -37.18 -41.67
N LEU A 7 37.67 -35.94 -41.41
CA LEU A 7 37.46 -35.31 -40.08
C LEU A 7 36.00 -34.90 -39.96
N LEU A 8 35.19 -35.67 -39.21
CA LEU A 8 33.91 -35.22 -38.74
C LEU A 8 34.15 -34.26 -37.56
N SER A 9 34.03 -32.97 -37.81
CA SER A 9 33.93 -31.97 -36.76
C SER A 9 32.52 -32.05 -36.16
N PHE A 10 32.40 -32.69 -35.00
CA PHE A 10 31.19 -32.61 -34.16
C PHE A 10 31.07 -31.19 -33.62
N LEU A 11 30.24 -30.37 -34.24
CA LEU A 11 29.76 -29.12 -33.66
C LEU A 11 28.78 -29.54 -32.55
N MET A 12 29.28 -29.62 -31.30
CA MET A 12 28.37 -29.70 -30.13
C MET A 12 27.68 -28.32 -30.00
N LEU A 13 26.49 -28.21 -30.55
CA LEU A 13 25.53 -27.22 -30.07
C LEU A 13 25.26 -27.59 -28.61
N GLN A 14 25.89 -26.90 -27.69
CA GLN A 14 25.44 -26.87 -26.30
C GLN A 14 24.12 -26.09 -26.28
N LEU A 15 23.01 -26.79 -26.53
CA LEU A 15 21.70 -26.33 -26.11
C LEU A 15 21.77 -26.17 -24.58
N SER A 16 21.82 -24.95 -24.11
CA SER A 16 21.71 -24.65 -22.69
C SER A 16 20.38 -25.22 -22.23
N MET A 17 20.41 -26.35 -21.50
CA MET A 17 19.20 -26.94 -20.97
C MET A 17 18.50 -25.95 -20.07
N ALA A 18 17.23 -25.61 -20.36
CA ALA A 18 16.41 -24.74 -19.54
C ALA A 18 16.34 -25.27 -18.10
N GLN A 19 16.61 -24.41 -17.14
CA GLN A 19 16.44 -24.72 -15.72
C GLN A 19 14.98 -24.52 -15.34
N GLN A 20 14.31 -25.56 -14.87
CA GLN A 20 12.90 -25.52 -14.51
C GLN A 20 12.71 -25.62 -13.00
N GLN A 21 11.71 -24.91 -12.47
CA GLN A 21 11.25 -25.02 -11.09
C GLN A 21 9.74 -24.89 -11.06
N ALA A 22 9.07 -25.79 -10.31
CA ALA A 22 7.62 -25.73 -10.09
C ALA A 22 7.32 -25.26 -8.66
N SER A 23 6.10 -24.73 -8.45
CA SER A 23 5.55 -24.52 -7.12
C SER A 23 5.36 -25.83 -6.37
N PRO A 24 5.14 -25.80 -5.03
CA PRO A 24 4.90 -27.01 -4.24
C PRO A 24 3.73 -27.86 -4.74
N ASN A 25 2.64 -27.24 -5.21
CA ASN A 25 1.48 -27.92 -5.78
C ASN A 25 1.61 -28.24 -7.29
N GLY A 26 2.66 -27.71 -7.96
CA GLY A 26 2.92 -27.94 -9.37
C GLY A 26 2.16 -27.02 -10.35
N ASP A 27 1.27 -26.16 -9.88
CA ASP A 27 0.43 -25.31 -10.74
C ASP A 27 1.22 -24.17 -11.40
N VAL A 28 2.14 -23.55 -10.68
CA VAL A 28 3.03 -22.50 -11.20
C VAL A 28 4.35 -23.13 -11.63
N GLN A 29 4.79 -22.85 -12.85
CA GLN A 29 6.06 -23.34 -13.39
C GLN A 29 6.90 -22.20 -13.91
N LEU A 30 8.16 -22.19 -13.53
CA LEU A 30 9.21 -21.28 -13.99
C LEU A 30 10.19 -22.03 -14.86
N SER A 31 10.60 -21.42 -15.97
CA SER A 31 11.72 -21.87 -16.81
C SER A 31 12.70 -20.73 -16.98
N PHE A 32 13.98 -20.97 -16.65
CA PHE A 32 15.09 -20.05 -16.88
C PHE A 32 16.02 -20.61 -17.97
N SER A 33 16.52 -19.75 -18.86
CA SER A 33 17.49 -20.10 -19.90
C SER A 33 18.41 -18.93 -20.23
N LEU A 34 19.49 -19.22 -20.94
CA LEU A 34 20.30 -18.21 -21.60
C LEU A 34 20.01 -18.25 -23.10
N SER A 35 19.81 -17.08 -23.72
CA SER A 35 19.73 -16.95 -25.17
C SER A 35 21.07 -17.26 -25.85
N ALA A 36 21.10 -17.30 -27.19
CA ALA A 36 22.30 -17.62 -27.97
C ALA A 36 23.48 -16.66 -27.69
N ASN A 37 23.24 -15.41 -27.33
CA ASN A 37 24.26 -14.45 -26.94
C ASN A 37 24.54 -14.41 -25.44
N GLY A 38 24.01 -15.38 -24.67
CA GLY A 38 24.20 -15.43 -23.22
C GLY A 38 23.34 -14.46 -22.42
N SER A 39 22.24 -13.92 -22.97
CA SER A 39 21.29 -13.10 -22.19
C SER A 39 20.40 -13.95 -21.31
N PRO A 40 20.26 -13.62 -20.00
CA PRO A 40 19.34 -14.32 -19.11
C PRO A 40 17.89 -14.10 -19.53
N THR A 41 17.10 -15.19 -19.61
CA THR A 41 15.67 -15.17 -19.95
C THR A 41 14.88 -16.08 -19.01
N TYR A 42 13.59 -15.76 -18.83
CA TYR A 42 12.67 -16.59 -18.07
C TYR A 42 11.27 -16.64 -18.68
N LYS A 43 10.49 -17.64 -18.29
CA LYS A 43 9.07 -17.82 -18.63
C LYS A 43 8.31 -18.28 -17.39
N VAL A 44 7.02 -17.92 -17.30
CA VAL A 44 6.13 -18.41 -16.25
C VAL A 44 4.86 -18.96 -16.87
N SER A 45 4.41 -20.12 -16.38
CA SER A 45 3.10 -20.69 -16.72
C SER A 45 2.31 -21.07 -15.47
N TYR A 46 0.98 -21.13 -15.60
CA TYR A 46 0.05 -21.51 -14.56
C TYR A 46 -0.93 -22.56 -15.10
N LYS A 47 -0.96 -23.76 -14.47
CA LYS A 47 -1.80 -24.90 -14.91
C LYS A 47 -1.66 -25.19 -16.41
N GLY A 48 -0.42 -25.13 -16.91
CA GLY A 48 -0.09 -25.40 -18.31
C GLY A 48 -0.37 -24.23 -19.28
N LYS A 49 -0.94 -23.11 -18.83
CA LYS A 49 -1.14 -21.91 -19.65
C LYS A 49 0.05 -20.95 -19.46
N GLU A 50 0.56 -20.39 -20.55
CA GLU A 50 1.59 -19.36 -20.48
C GLU A 50 1.03 -18.09 -19.84
N VAL A 51 1.77 -17.49 -18.89
CA VAL A 51 1.42 -16.27 -18.17
C VAL A 51 2.38 -15.14 -18.54
N VAL A 52 3.67 -15.42 -18.47
CA VAL A 52 4.75 -14.54 -18.93
C VAL A 52 5.54 -15.29 -19.98
N LYS A 53 5.54 -14.76 -21.20
CA LYS A 53 6.36 -15.26 -22.32
C LYS A 53 7.84 -15.04 -22.04
N GLU A 54 8.70 -15.50 -22.94
CA GLU A 54 10.14 -15.27 -22.83
C GLU A 54 10.44 -13.79 -22.62
N SER A 55 11.05 -13.51 -21.45
CA SER A 55 11.34 -12.18 -20.95
C SER A 55 12.81 -12.09 -20.56
N THR A 56 13.48 -11.02 -20.92
CA THR A 56 14.89 -10.80 -20.64
C THR A 56 15.10 -10.18 -19.26
N LEU A 57 16.30 -10.42 -18.71
CA LEU A 57 16.77 -9.93 -17.42
C LEU A 57 18.15 -9.28 -17.56
N GLY A 58 18.44 -8.24 -16.78
CA GLY A 58 19.75 -7.61 -16.77
C GLY A 58 19.75 -6.15 -16.34
N PHE A 59 20.89 -5.48 -16.55
CA PHE A 59 21.10 -4.08 -16.17
C PHE A 59 21.92 -3.32 -17.21
N LEU A 60 21.56 -2.06 -17.40
CA LEU A 60 22.48 -1.05 -17.93
C LEU A 60 23.19 -0.41 -16.73
N LEU A 61 24.50 -0.33 -16.83
CA LEU A 61 25.36 0.27 -15.81
C LEU A 61 26.02 1.52 -16.38
N LYS A 62 26.14 2.54 -15.55
CA LYS A 62 26.77 3.81 -15.94
C LYS A 62 28.25 3.64 -16.17
N GLU A 63 28.73 4.10 -17.33
CA GLU A 63 30.15 4.16 -17.69
C GLU A 63 30.91 2.82 -17.68
N THR A 64 30.18 1.68 -17.79
CA THR A 64 30.79 0.36 -17.82
C THR A 64 29.97 -0.64 -18.63
N ASP A 65 30.56 -1.82 -18.97
CA ASP A 65 29.85 -2.87 -19.70
C ASP A 65 28.53 -3.27 -19.01
N PRO A 66 27.43 -3.44 -19.77
CA PRO A 66 26.15 -3.82 -19.21
C PRO A 66 26.13 -5.28 -18.74
N LEU A 67 25.21 -5.60 -17.84
CA LEU A 67 24.95 -6.97 -17.38
C LEU A 67 23.74 -7.56 -18.09
N THR A 68 23.80 -7.68 -19.42
CA THR A 68 22.67 -8.11 -20.26
C THR A 68 22.97 -9.33 -21.13
N HIS A 69 24.23 -9.66 -21.38
CA HIS A 69 24.65 -10.71 -22.31
C HIS A 69 26.03 -11.30 -21.91
N ASP A 70 26.52 -12.26 -22.68
CA ASP A 70 27.78 -12.99 -22.46
C ASP A 70 27.81 -13.81 -21.14
N PHE A 71 26.67 -14.13 -20.58
CA PHE A 71 26.62 -14.95 -19.39
C PHE A 71 26.73 -16.43 -19.69
N LYS A 72 27.37 -17.16 -18.74
CA LYS A 72 27.31 -18.61 -18.60
C LYS A 72 26.77 -18.97 -17.24
N VAL A 73 26.00 -20.03 -17.18
CA VAL A 73 25.58 -20.65 -15.90
C VAL A 73 26.80 -21.35 -15.32
N VAL A 74 27.22 -20.91 -14.13
CA VAL A 74 28.33 -21.51 -13.39
C VAL A 74 27.82 -22.64 -12.50
N ASN A 75 26.66 -22.41 -11.86
CA ASN A 75 26.05 -23.37 -10.95
C ASN A 75 24.54 -23.12 -10.87
N THR A 76 23.80 -24.15 -10.46
CA THR A 76 22.37 -24.05 -10.10
C THR A 76 22.10 -24.81 -8.82
N LYS A 77 21.25 -24.24 -7.97
CA LYS A 77 20.84 -24.88 -6.72
C LYS A 77 19.32 -24.83 -6.60
N LYS A 78 18.73 -25.99 -6.29
CA LYS A 78 17.28 -26.13 -6.00
C LYS A 78 17.09 -26.48 -4.54
N THR A 79 16.16 -25.78 -3.88
CA THR A 79 15.78 -26.04 -2.50
C THR A 79 14.28 -25.88 -2.31
N THR A 80 13.75 -26.44 -1.23
CA THR A 80 12.35 -26.25 -0.81
C THR A 80 12.38 -25.65 0.59
N PHE A 81 11.47 -24.71 0.83
CA PHE A 81 11.32 -24.08 2.16
C PHE A 81 9.86 -24.11 2.58
N LYS A 82 9.64 -24.41 3.87
CA LYS A 82 8.30 -24.39 4.45
C LYS A 82 8.37 -23.98 5.91
N GLU A 83 7.64 -22.94 6.28
CA GLU A 83 7.43 -22.51 7.64
C GLU A 83 6.01 -21.96 7.81
N THR A 84 5.52 -21.89 9.05
CA THR A 84 4.37 -21.07 9.42
C THR A 84 4.85 -20.02 10.41
N TRP A 85 4.61 -18.76 10.13
CA TRP A 85 5.02 -17.65 10.99
C TRP A 85 3.80 -16.85 11.47
N LYS A 86 3.98 -16.12 12.57
CA LYS A 86 2.92 -15.33 13.20
C LYS A 86 3.22 -13.84 13.02
N PRO A 87 2.36 -13.09 12.33
CA PRO A 87 2.50 -11.65 12.26
C PRO A 87 2.20 -11.00 13.61
N VAL A 88 2.79 -9.85 13.89
CA VAL A 88 2.51 -9.06 15.11
C VAL A 88 1.05 -8.59 15.10
N TRP A 89 0.58 -8.19 13.94
CA TRP A 89 -0.80 -7.87 13.59
C TRP A 89 -1.05 -8.27 12.13
N GLY A 90 -2.29 -8.44 11.72
CA GLY A 90 -2.54 -8.85 10.33
C GLY A 90 -3.99 -9.20 10.04
N GLU A 91 -4.18 -9.64 8.81
CA GLU A 91 -5.43 -10.22 8.32
C GLU A 91 -5.62 -11.67 8.78
N GLU A 92 -4.55 -12.28 9.30
CA GLU A 92 -4.46 -13.67 9.75
C GLU A 92 -3.50 -13.79 10.92
N SER A 93 -3.75 -14.71 11.84
CA SER A 93 -2.87 -14.97 12.98
C SER A 93 -1.68 -15.87 12.67
N GLU A 94 -1.74 -16.59 11.55
CA GLU A 94 -0.69 -17.51 11.07
C GLU A 94 -0.61 -17.43 9.54
N ILE A 95 0.60 -17.32 9.01
CA ILE A 95 0.87 -17.24 7.57
C ILE A 95 1.80 -18.38 7.17
N LEU A 96 1.39 -19.17 6.18
CA LEU A 96 2.23 -20.20 5.57
C LEU A 96 3.20 -19.55 4.57
N ASN A 97 4.50 -19.84 4.73
CA ASN A 97 5.54 -19.51 3.77
C ASN A 97 6.10 -20.81 3.18
N HIS A 98 5.65 -21.17 1.98
CA HIS A 98 5.99 -22.43 1.33
C HIS A 98 6.32 -22.20 -0.14
N TYR A 99 7.57 -22.46 -0.51
CA TYR A 99 8.04 -22.29 -1.90
C TYR A 99 9.12 -23.31 -2.27
N ASN A 100 9.29 -23.49 -3.55
CA ASN A 100 10.48 -24.08 -4.14
C ASN A 100 11.37 -22.99 -4.72
N GLU A 101 12.67 -23.08 -4.48
CA GLU A 101 13.65 -22.07 -4.88
C GLU A 101 14.60 -22.61 -5.96
N LEU A 102 14.89 -21.78 -6.95
CA LEU A 102 15.96 -21.97 -7.92
C LEU A 102 16.93 -20.79 -7.81
N LEU A 103 18.18 -21.07 -7.45
CA LEU A 103 19.28 -20.12 -7.55
C LEU A 103 20.09 -20.46 -8.80
N VAL A 104 20.29 -19.46 -9.67
CA VAL A 104 21.16 -19.55 -10.86
C VAL A 104 22.34 -18.62 -10.65
N GLU A 105 23.53 -19.18 -10.61
CA GLU A 105 24.78 -18.43 -10.48
C GLU A 105 25.39 -18.22 -11.88
N LEU A 106 25.55 -16.95 -12.25
CA LEU A 106 25.99 -16.51 -13.56
C LEU A 106 27.35 -15.83 -13.50
N ARG A 107 28.18 -16.06 -14.54
CA ARG A 107 29.41 -15.33 -14.78
C ARG A 107 29.41 -14.76 -16.20
N GLN A 108 29.61 -13.48 -16.32
CA GLN A 108 29.82 -12.83 -17.62
C GLN A 108 31.23 -13.12 -18.12
N GLU A 109 31.35 -13.72 -19.31
CA GLU A 109 32.65 -14.24 -19.78
C GLU A 109 33.67 -13.14 -20.06
N LYS A 110 33.24 -12.05 -20.71
CA LYS A 110 34.12 -10.93 -21.08
C LYS A 110 34.73 -10.22 -19.86
N THR A 111 33.96 -10.01 -18.82
CA THR A 111 34.30 -9.17 -17.65
C THR A 111 34.64 -9.98 -16.40
N ASN A 112 34.36 -11.28 -16.38
CA ASN A 112 34.38 -12.18 -15.22
C ASN A 112 33.43 -11.73 -14.06
N ARG A 113 32.50 -10.82 -14.31
CA ARG A 113 31.55 -10.36 -13.31
C ARG A 113 30.55 -11.45 -12.96
N LEU A 114 30.21 -11.51 -11.67
CA LEU A 114 29.25 -12.46 -11.11
C LEU A 114 27.91 -11.77 -10.86
N MET A 115 26.85 -12.43 -11.26
CA MET A 115 25.46 -12.04 -10.98
C MET A 115 24.65 -13.30 -10.77
N ASN A 116 23.95 -13.41 -9.64
CA ASN A 116 23.05 -14.49 -9.38
C ASN A 116 21.61 -14.05 -9.57
N ILE A 117 20.76 -14.95 -10.02
CA ILE A 117 19.31 -14.73 -10.06
C ILE A 117 18.66 -15.79 -9.18
N ARG A 118 17.92 -15.33 -8.18
CA ARG A 118 17.17 -16.19 -7.26
C ARG A 118 15.69 -16.10 -7.58
N PHE A 119 15.07 -17.25 -7.82
CA PHE A 119 13.65 -17.41 -8.03
C PHE A 119 13.04 -18.18 -6.86
N ARG A 120 11.90 -17.71 -6.34
CA ARG A 120 11.04 -18.43 -5.41
C ARG A 120 9.69 -18.64 -6.07
N VAL A 121 9.29 -19.89 -6.20
CA VAL A 121 8.05 -20.30 -6.87
C VAL A 121 7.07 -20.80 -5.81
N TYR A 122 6.03 -20.00 -5.60
CA TYR A 122 4.91 -20.26 -4.68
C TYR A 122 3.71 -20.80 -5.45
N ASP A 123 2.75 -21.38 -4.74
CA ASP A 123 1.48 -21.81 -5.34
C ASP A 123 0.65 -20.65 -5.91
N GLU A 124 0.93 -19.44 -5.47
CA GLU A 124 0.26 -18.19 -5.85
C GLU A 124 1.07 -17.31 -6.82
N GLY A 125 2.30 -17.72 -7.20
CA GLY A 125 3.12 -16.94 -8.12
C GLY A 125 4.61 -17.13 -7.97
N VAL A 126 5.38 -16.17 -8.54
CA VAL A 126 6.83 -16.17 -8.57
C VAL A 126 7.37 -14.86 -8.04
N GLY A 127 8.40 -14.92 -7.18
CA GLY A 127 9.28 -13.80 -6.89
C GLY A 127 10.68 -14.06 -7.45
N PHE A 128 11.32 -13.06 -8.06
CA PHE A 128 12.73 -13.14 -8.43
C PHE A 128 13.48 -11.87 -8.03
N ARG A 129 14.80 -12.03 -7.80
CA ARG A 129 15.71 -10.90 -7.54
C ARG A 129 17.10 -11.21 -8.03
N TYR A 130 17.87 -10.16 -8.19
CA TYR A 130 19.30 -10.27 -8.48
C TYR A 130 20.11 -10.21 -7.18
N GLU A 131 21.21 -10.98 -7.14
CA GLU A 131 22.16 -10.99 -6.05
C GLU A 131 23.57 -10.84 -6.63
N PHE A 132 24.32 -9.88 -6.12
CA PHE A 132 25.69 -9.62 -6.53
C PHE A 132 26.61 -10.07 -5.39
N PRO A 133 27.32 -11.21 -5.54
CA PRO A 133 28.21 -11.70 -4.50
C PRO A 133 29.47 -10.84 -4.38
N THR A 134 30.22 -11.02 -3.31
CA THR A 134 31.55 -10.41 -3.16
C THR A 134 32.43 -10.80 -4.34
N GLN A 135 32.99 -9.83 -5.03
CA GLN A 135 33.83 -10.01 -6.22
C GLN A 135 34.77 -8.81 -6.42
N LYS A 136 35.86 -9.01 -7.17
CA LYS A 136 36.83 -7.94 -7.46
C LYS A 136 36.46 -7.12 -8.70
N GLU A 137 35.75 -7.75 -9.63
CA GLU A 137 35.45 -7.21 -10.96
C GLU A 137 34.26 -6.23 -10.97
N LEU A 138 33.51 -6.19 -9.85
CA LEU A 138 32.36 -5.29 -9.66
C LEU A 138 32.15 -5.02 -8.16
N THR A 139 32.90 -4.07 -7.59
CA THR A 139 32.84 -3.73 -6.17
C THR A 139 31.83 -2.61 -5.87
N TYR A 140 31.69 -1.70 -6.82
CA TYR A 140 30.75 -0.58 -6.82
C TYR A 140 30.25 -0.37 -8.24
N PHE A 141 28.97 -0.06 -8.39
CA PHE A 141 28.38 0.28 -9.68
C PHE A 141 27.13 1.15 -9.52
N VAL A 142 26.85 1.92 -10.57
CA VAL A 142 25.66 2.75 -10.67
C VAL A 142 24.72 2.13 -11.68
N ILE A 143 23.46 1.95 -11.29
CA ILE A 143 22.42 1.46 -12.19
C ILE A 143 21.91 2.64 -13.02
N GLU A 144 22.02 2.51 -14.33
CA GLU A 144 21.38 3.39 -15.30
C GLU A 144 19.94 2.92 -15.54
N GLU A 145 19.73 1.59 -15.72
CA GLU A 145 18.41 0.98 -15.78
C GLU A 145 18.45 -0.51 -15.43
N GLU A 146 17.41 -1.00 -14.75
CA GLU A 146 17.10 -2.42 -14.61
C GLU A 146 16.22 -2.84 -15.80
N LEU A 147 16.61 -3.89 -16.49
CA LEU A 147 15.94 -4.38 -17.70
C LEU A 147 15.14 -5.66 -17.45
N SER A 148 14.47 -5.74 -16.31
CA SER A 148 13.53 -6.85 -16.03
C SER A 148 12.28 -6.71 -16.87
N GLN A 149 12.03 -7.67 -17.76
CA GLN A 149 10.86 -7.70 -18.63
C GLN A 149 9.76 -8.63 -18.10
N PHE A 150 8.51 -8.30 -18.47
CA PHE A 150 7.31 -9.10 -18.24
C PHE A 150 6.51 -9.11 -19.54
N ALA A 151 6.78 -10.07 -20.42
CA ALA A 151 6.13 -10.18 -21.73
C ALA A 151 4.77 -10.87 -21.59
N MET A 152 3.70 -10.11 -21.72
CA MET A 152 2.33 -10.60 -21.59
C MET A 152 1.90 -11.39 -22.82
N THR A 153 0.95 -12.33 -22.62
CA THR A 153 0.48 -13.23 -23.68
C THR A 153 -0.49 -12.58 -24.66
N GLY A 154 -0.94 -11.36 -24.39
CA GLY A 154 -1.84 -10.65 -25.27
C GLY A 154 -2.29 -9.29 -24.74
N ASP A 155 -3.24 -8.68 -25.43
CA ASP A 155 -3.88 -7.43 -25.06
C ASP A 155 -4.89 -7.64 -23.93
N HIS A 156 -4.39 -7.66 -22.70
CA HIS A 156 -5.18 -7.94 -21.50
C HIS A 156 -5.92 -6.70 -21.00
N THR A 157 -6.98 -6.92 -20.21
CA THR A 157 -7.59 -5.83 -19.43
C THR A 157 -6.69 -5.55 -18.23
N ALA A 158 -6.40 -4.27 -17.99
CA ALA A 158 -5.57 -3.81 -16.87
C ALA A 158 -6.30 -2.75 -16.06
N TRP A 159 -6.06 -2.74 -14.74
CA TRP A 159 -6.38 -1.65 -13.83
C TRP A 159 -5.09 -0.97 -13.43
N TRP A 160 -4.92 0.27 -13.86
CA TRP A 160 -3.64 0.96 -13.81
C TRP A 160 -3.78 2.43 -13.42
N ILE A 161 -2.69 2.99 -12.93
CA ILE A 161 -2.49 4.42 -12.74
C ILE A 161 -1.23 4.86 -13.50
N PRO A 162 -1.13 6.16 -13.91
CA PRO A 162 0.06 6.69 -14.57
C PRO A 162 1.34 6.40 -13.81
N GLY A 163 2.39 6.05 -14.53
CA GLY A 163 3.73 5.94 -13.96
C GLY A 163 4.25 7.31 -13.53
N ASP A 164 4.61 7.46 -12.27
CA ASP A 164 5.03 8.71 -11.64
C ASP A 164 6.15 8.44 -10.64
N TYR A 165 7.03 9.42 -10.41
CA TYR A 165 8.15 9.30 -9.48
C TYR A 165 7.86 9.86 -8.09
N ASP A 166 6.71 10.56 -7.94
CA ASP A 166 6.44 11.37 -6.76
C ASP A 166 5.06 11.14 -6.13
N THR A 167 4.06 10.65 -6.88
CA THR A 167 2.74 10.38 -6.31
C THR A 167 2.11 9.09 -6.83
N GLN A 168 1.21 8.52 -6.03
CA GLN A 168 0.37 7.34 -6.34
C GLN A 168 -1.13 7.67 -6.23
N GLU A 169 -1.48 8.93 -6.08
CA GLU A 169 -2.82 9.40 -5.75
C GLU A 169 -3.67 9.70 -6.98
N TYR A 170 -3.55 8.83 -7.97
CA TYR A 170 -4.34 8.85 -9.19
C TYR A 170 -5.63 8.05 -9.08
N ASP A 171 -6.66 8.45 -9.82
CA ASP A 171 -7.79 7.57 -10.12
C ASP A 171 -7.32 6.39 -10.97
N TYR A 172 -7.76 5.18 -10.61
CA TYR A 172 -7.49 4.01 -11.45
C TYR A 172 -8.24 4.08 -12.76
N MET A 173 -7.55 3.66 -13.82
CA MET A 173 -8.12 3.45 -15.15
C MET A 173 -8.31 1.95 -15.38
N GLU A 174 -9.39 1.58 -16.07
CA GLU A 174 -9.62 0.22 -16.58
C GLU A 174 -9.59 0.28 -18.11
N SER A 175 -8.68 -0.45 -18.76
CA SER A 175 -8.55 -0.50 -20.20
C SER A 175 -7.82 -1.73 -20.70
N LYS A 176 -7.80 -1.94 -22.02
CA LYS A 176 -6.83 -2.84 -22.66
C LYS A 176 -5.43 -2.25 -22.59
N LEU A 177 -4.39 -3.10 -22.64
CA LEU A 177 -3.00 -2.67 -22.66
C LEU A 177 -2.72 -1.75 -23.87
N SER A 178 -3.28 -2.07 -25.03
CA SER A 178 -3.15 -1.26 -26.26
C SER A 178 -3.76 0.13 -26.16
N GLU A 179 -4.66 0.39 -25.21
CA GLU A 179 -5.37 1.67 -25.04
C GLU A 179 -4.65 2.62 -24.08
N ILE A 180 -3.68 2.14 -23.27
CA ILE A 180 -3.00 2.92 -22.23
C ILE A 180 -2.44 4.23 -22.81
N ARG A 181 -1.73 4.17 -23.93
CA ARG A 181 -1.15 5.36 -24.59
C ARG A 181 -2.21 6.43 -24.91
N GLY A 182 -3.34 6.02 -25.45
CA GLY A 182 -4.43 6.92 -25.81
C GLY A 182 -5.14 7.55 -24.61
N LEU A 183 -5.16 6.84 -23.49
CA LEU A 183 -5.84 7.23 -22.24
C LEU A 183 -4.94 7.99 -21.27
N MET A 184 -3.62 7.96 -21.45
CA MET A 184 -2.65 8.52 -20.49
C MET A 184 -2.95 9.97 -20.13
N LYS A 185 -3.26 10.82 -21.11
CA LYS A 185 -3.59 12.23 -20.86
C LYS A 185 -4.85 12.41 -19.99
N GLN A 186 -5.82 11.51 -20.13
CA GLN A 186 -7.05 11.53 -19.31
C GLN A 186 -6.78 10.98 -17.91
N ALA A 187 -5.85 10.03 -17.77
CA ALA A 187 -5.50 9.39 -16.51
C ALA A 187 -4.68 10.30 -15.59
N VAL A 188 -3.88 11.23 -16.16
CA VAL A 188 -3.14 12.23 -15.37
C VAL A 188 -4.13 13.25 -14.83
N THR A 189 -4.46 13.10 -13.54
CA THR A 189 -5.35 14.01 -12.80
C THR A 189 -4.56 15.10 -12.10
N GLU A 190 -5.24 16.13 -11.60
CA GLU A 190 -4.60 17.18 -10.79
C GLU A 190 -4.11 16.59 -9.46
N ASN A 191 -2.80 16.46 -9.34
CA ASN A 191 -2.08 16.04 -8.16
C ASN A 191 -0.85 16.94 -7.97
N VAL A 192 -0.10 16.76 -6.88
CA VAL A 192 1.03 17.62 -6.58
C VAL A 192 2.14 17.57 -7.64
N SER A 193 2.47 16.39 -8.17
CA SER A 193 3.55 16.23 -9.17
C SER A 193 3.08 16.28 -10.63
N GLN A 194 1.95 15.67 -10.97
CA GLN A 194 1.30 15.69 -12.30
C GLN A 194 2.17 15.17 -13.48
N TYR A 195 3.16 14.31 -13.23
CA TYR A 195 4.07 13.85 -14.27
C TYR A 195 3.97 12.34 -14.51
N ALA A 196 3.45 11.98 -15.69
CA ALA A 196 3.70 10.65 -16.22
C ALA A 196 5.06 10.63 -16.94
N PHE A 197 6.00 9.80 -16.52
CA PHE A 197 7.34 9.73 -17.12
C PHE A 197 7.33 9.20 -18.57
N SER A 198 6.25 8.55 -19.00
CA SER A 198 6.10 7.94 -20.32
C SER A 198 4.63 7.87 -20.71
N PRO A 199 4.27 7.97 -22.00
CA PRO A 199 2.90 7.79 -22.46
C PRO A 199 2.35 6.37 -22.27
N THR A 200 3.18 5.40 -21.90
CA THR A 200 2.80 4.03 -21.61
C THR A 200 3.34 3.54 -20.25
N GLY A 201 3.85 4.47 -19.42
CA GLY A 201 4.34 4.20 -18.10
C GLY A 201 3.18 3.96 -17.12
N VAL A 202 3.26 2.89 -16.32
CA VAL A 202 2.29 2.57 -15.28
C VAL A 202 2.98 2.21 -13.98
N GLN A 203 2.29 2.41 -12.88
CA GLN A 203 2.80 2.01 -11.58
C GLN A 203 2.53 0.53 -11.28
N THR A 204 3.32 -0.07 -10.41
CA THR A 204 2.95 -1.30 -9.70
C THR A 204 2.28 -0.91 -8.35
N SER A 205 1.47 -1.71 -7.71
CA SER A 205 0.99 -3.01 -8.10
C SER A 205 0.02 -2.90 -9.27
N LEU A 206 0.32 -3.61 -10.36
CA LEU A 206 -0.50 -3.59 -11.57
C LEU A 206 -1.37 -4.84 -11.62
N MET A 207 -2.70 -4.65 -11.62
CA MET A 207 -3.66 -5.74 -11.74
C MET A 207 -4.12 -5.92 -13.18
N MET A 208 -4.15 -7.17 -13.66
CA MET A 208 -4.59 -7.51 -15.00
C MET A 208 -5.52 -8.74 -14.98
N LYS A 209 -6.38 -8.82 -16.00
CA LYS A 209 -7.18 -10.00 -16.32
C LYS A 209 -6.92 -10.41 -17.76
N THR A 210 -6.47 -11.64 -17.96
CA THR A 210 -6.21 -12.16 -19.31
C THR A 210 -7.51 -12.43 -20.06
N ASN A 211 -7.43 -12.51 -21.38
CA ASN A 211 -8.61 -12.78 -22.21
C ASN A 211 -9.21 -14.18 -21.97
N ASP A 212 -8.41 -15.11 -21.44
CA ASP A 212 -8.82 -16.48 -21.08
C ASP A 212 -9.10 -16.67 -19.58
N GLY A 213 -9.22 -15.56 -18.83
CA GLY A 213 -9.76 -15.51 -17.47
C GLY A 213 -8.76 -15.68 -16.33
N LEU A 214 -7.45 -15.61 -16.57
CA LEU A 214 -6.48 -15.56 -15.49
C LEU A 214 -6.35 -14.13 -14.93
N TYR A 215 -6.13 -14.03 -13.63
CA TYR A 215 -5.82 -12.80 -12.92
C TYR A 215 -4.31 -12.77 -12.66
N ILE A 216 -3.68 -11.65 -13.01
CA ILE A 216 -2.23 -11.45 -12.86
C ILE A 216 -2.00 -10.14 -12.09
N ASN A 217 -1.07 -10.18 -11.12
CA ASN A 217 -0.61 -8.98 -10.46
C ASN A 217 0.91 -8.88 -10.56
N LEU A 218 1.41 -7.74 -11.06
CA LEU A 218 2.84 -7.43 -11.11
C LEU A 218 3.17 -6.40 -10.03
N HIS A 219 4.15 -6.74 -9.17
CA HIS A 219 4.57 -5.87 -8.09
C HIS A 219 6.04 -6.10 -7.72
N GLU A 220 6.46 -5.56 -6.59
CA GLU A 220 7.76 -5.76 -5.96
C GLU A 220 7.63 -6.02 -4.47
N ALA A 221 8.66 -6.63 -3.86
CA ALA A 221 8.69 -6.87 -2.42
C ALA A 221 10.07 -6.55 -1.84
N ALA A 222 10.10 -6.19 -0.55
CA ALA A 222 11.31 -5.89 0.20
C ALA A 222 12.15 -4.77 -0.45
N LEU A 223 11.53 -3.63 -0.71
CA LEU A 223 12.18 -2.43 -1.24
C LEU A 223 13.10 -1.82 -0.17
N VAL A 224 14.37 -2.15 -0.24
CA VAL A 224 15.42 -1.72 0.70
C VAL A 224 16.64 -1.32 -0.09
N ASP A 225 17.18 -0.13 0.19
CA ASP A 225 18.38 0.45 -0.43
C ASP A 225 18.37 0.36 -1.97
N TYR A 226 17.24 0.71 -2.55
CA TYR A 226 16.98 0.63 -3.97
C TYR A 226 15.87 1.59 -4.38
N SER A 227 15.81 1.98 -5.67
CA SER A 227 14.73 2.79 -6.21
C SER A 227 13.47 1.97 -6.49
N LEU A 228 12.30 2.60 -6.36
CA LEU A 228 11.02 1.99 -6.68
C LEU A 228 10.91 1.63 -8.16
N MET A 229 10.30 0.46 -8.44
CA MET A 229 10.00 0.00 -9.78
C MET A 229 8.61 0.47 -10.25
N ASN A 230 8.58 1.26 -11.31
CA ASN A 230 7.46 1.40 -12.22
C ASN A 230 7.62 0.45 -13.41
N LEU A 231 6.67 0.44 -14.33
CA LEU A 231 6.70 -0.36 -15.56
C LEU A 231 6.48 0.54 -16.77
N ASN A 232 7.23 0.32 -17.83
CA ASN A 232 7.00 0.96 -19.13
C ASN A 232 6.57 -0.08 -20.15
N LEU A 233 5.45 0.14 -20.84
CA LEU A 233 4.84 -0.82 -21.75
C LEU A 233 5.27 -0.58 -23.19
N ASP A 234 5.84 -1.59 -23.85
CA ASP A 234 5.79 -1.73 -25.31
C ASP A 234 4.36 -2.17 -25.68
N ASP A 235 3.54 -1.21 -26.06
CA ASP A 235 2.11 -1.41 -26.37
C ASP A 235 1.85 -2.11 -27.70
N LYS A 236 2.88 -2.42 -28.48
CA LYS A 236 2.80 -3.23 -29.71
C LYS A 236 3.00 -4.71 -29.45
N ASN A 237 3.95 -5.03 -28.58
CA ASN A 237 4.35 -6.39 -28.26
C ASN A 237 3.80 -6.88 -26.91
N PHE A 238 3.17 -5.99 -26.14
CA PHE A 238 2.64 -6.21 -24.79
C PHE A 238 3.74 -6.66 -23.80
N ILE A 239 4.88 -5.97 -23.84
CA ILE A 239 6.02 -6.23 -22.96
C ILE A 239 6.16 -5.08 -21.99
N PHE A 240 5.97 -5.34 -20.70
CA PHE A 240 6.38 -4.42 -19.66
C PHE A 240 7.88 -4.57 -19.39
N GLN A 241 8.56 -3.45 -19.22
CA GLN A 241 9.92 -3.39 -18.73
C GLN A 241 9.95 -2.59 -17.44
N SER A 242 10.71 -3.04 -16.45
CA SER A 242 10.97 -2.28 -15.24
C SER A 242 11.49 -0.89 -15.60
N TRP A 243 11.05 0.11 -14.84
CA TRP A 243 11.43 1.51 -15.01
C TRP A 243 11.63 2.11 -13.63
N LEU A 244 12.88 2.24 -13.21
CA LEU A 244 13.23 2.69 -11.88
C LEU A 244 13.11 4.22 -11.76
N THR A 245 12.77 4.68 -10.56
CA THR A 245 12.76 6.11 -10.24
C THR A 245 14.20 6.62 -10.18
N PRO A 246 14.55 7.68 -10.91
CA PRO A 246 15.89 8.27 -10.88
C PRO A 246 16.10 9.15 -9.64
N ASP A 247 17.35 9.45 -9.35
CA ASP A 247 17.75 10.56 -8.49
C ASP A 247 17.88 11.88 -9.28
N ALA A 248 18.34 12.94 -8.63
CA ALA A 248 18.55 14.27 -9.23
C ALA A 248 19.56 14.29 -10.40
N LYS A 249 20.37 13.24 -10.58
CA LYS A 249 21.34 13.10 -11.68
C LYS A 249 20.85 12.18 -12.79
N GLY A 250 19.70 11.55 -12.61
CA GLY A 250 19.15 10.53 -13.49
C GLY A 250 19.65 9.11 -13.20
N ASP A 251 20.45 8.92 -12.15
CA ASP A 251 20.95 7.61 -11.74
C ASP A 251 19.86 6.86 -10.93
N LYS A 252 19.78 5.54 -11.09
CA LYS A 252 18.67 4.75 -10.54
C LYS A 252 19.05 3.83 -9.39
N GLY A 253 20.31 3.86 -8.99
CA GLY A 253 20.79 3.14 -7.81
C GLY A 253 22.30 3.09 -7.73
N TYR A 254 22.82 3.16 -6.52
CA TYR A 254 24.24 3.10 -6.17
C TYR A 254 24.44 1.86 -5.31
N LEU A 255 25.14 0.86 -5.85
CA LEU A 255 25.26 -0.44 -5.20
C LEU A 255 26.71 -0.81 -4.92
N TYR A 256 26.93 -1.47 -3.80
CA TYR A 256 28.22 -2.02 -3.35
C TYR A 256 28.07 -3.52 -3.13
N THR A 257 28.96 -4.33 -3.71
CA THR A 257 28.92 -5.78 -3.50
C THR A 257 29.54 -6.18 -2.15
N PRO A 258 28.98 -7.16 -1.42
CA PRO A 258 27.81 -7.97 -1.78
C PRO A 258 26.50 -7.22 -1.56
N THR A 259 25.55 -7.38 -2.49
CA THR A 259 24.22 -6.75 -2.39
C THR A 259 23.15 -7.57 -3.11
N LYS A 260 21.90 -7.22 -2.89
CA LYS A 260 20.72 -7.82 -3.52
C LYS A 260 19.69 -6.74 -3.86
N THR A 261 18.94 -6.92 -4.94
CA THR A 261 17.82 -6.04 -5.29
C THR A 261 16.56 -6.42 -4.51
N PRO A 262 15.52 -5.57 -4.49
CA PRO A 262 14.17 -6.00 -4.15
C PRO A 262 13.70 -7.16 -5.03
N TRP A 263 12.67 -7.86 -4.58
CA TRP A 263 12.02 -8.89 -5.38
C TRP A 263 11.09 -8.27 -6.42
N ARG A 264 11.09 -8.83 -7.63
CA ARG A 264 10.07 -8.61 -8.65
C ARG A 264 9.07 -9.73 -8.54
N THR A 265 7.76 -9.42 -8.52
CA THR A 265 6.73 -10.42 -8.23
C THR A 265 5.69 -10.53 -9.33
N ILE A 266 5.25 -11.75 -9.55
CA ILE A 266 4.22 -12.13 -10.52
C ILE A 266 3.26 -13.04 -9.76
N MET A 267 2.11 -12.52 -9.33
CA MET A 267 1.03 -13.35 -8.78
C MET A 267 0.10 -13.76 -9.91
N VAL A 268 -0.42 -14.98 -9.86
CA VAL A 268 -1.35 -15.51 -10.88
C VAL A 268 -2.37 -16.46 -10.27
N SER A 269 -3.62 -16.35 -10.70
CA SER A 269 -4.69 -17.28 -10.34
C SER A 269 -5.81 -17.29 -11.37
N ASP A 270 -6.59 -18.36 -11.40
CA ASP A 270 -7.88 -18.45 -12.09
C ASP A 270 -9.07 -18.00 -11.22
N ASP A 271 -8.81 -17.50 -10.03
CA ASP A 271 -9.78 -17.00 -9.07
C ASP A 271 -9.28 -15.69 -8.45
N ALA A 272 -10.01 -14.59 -8.66
CA ALA A 272 -9.67 -13.26 -8.15
C ALA A 272 -9.50 -13.24 -6.62
N ARG A 273 -10.27 -14.06 -5.89
CA ARG A 273 -10.20 -14.16 -4.43
C ARG A 273 -8.81 -14.60 -3.94
N LYS A 274 -8.12 -15.43 -4.72
CA LYS A 274 -6.76 -15.91 -4.40
C LYS A 274 -5.71 -14.81 -4.55
N ILE A 275 -5.94 -13.83 -5.43
CA ILE A 275 -5.06 -12.64 -5.50
C ILE A 275 -5.18 -11.83 -4.20
N LEU A 276 -6.42 -11.62 -3.70
CA LEU A 276 -6.63 -10.93 -2.41
C LEU A 276 -6.05 -11.70 -1.22
N ALA A 277 -6.15 -13.04 -1.27
CA ALA A 277 -5.65 -13.91 -0.21
C ALA A 277 -4.12 -14.11 -0.23
N SER A 278 -3.44 -13.66 -1.27
CA SER A 278 -1.99 -13.87 -1.43
C SER A 278 -1.20 -13.24 -0.29
N ARG A 279 -0.19 -13.98 0.18
CA ARG A 279 0.79 -13.50 1.17
C ARG A 279 2.21 -13.50 0.59
N LEU A 280 2.33 -13.65 -0.72
CA LEU A 280 3.61 -13.72 -1.45
C LEU A 280 4.51 -12.53 -1.12
N ILE A 281 3.97 -11.31 -1.18
CA ILE A 281 4.74 -10.09 -0.90
C ILE A 281 5.29 -10.09 0.54
N LEU A 282 4.47 -10.43 1.53
CA LEU A 282 4.92 -10.55 2.91
C LEU A 282 5.98 -11.66 3.08
N ASN A 283 5.75 -12.82 2.45
CA ASN A 283 6.63 -13.98 2.54
C ASN A 283 8.01 -13.75 1.93
N LEU A 284 8.16 -12.82 0.99
CA LEU A 284 9.43 -12.44 0.39
C LEU A 284 10.26 -11.47 1.25
N ASN A 285 9.69 -10.93 2.32
CA ASN A 285 10.38 -10.06 3.27
C ASN A 285 11.09 -10.88 4.37
N GLU A 286 12.10 -10.25 4.99
CA GLU A 286 12.82 -10.85 6.11
C GLU A 286 11.91 -10.95 7.36
N PRO A 287 12.18 -11.87 8.28
CA PRO A 287 11.49 -11.95 9.55
C PRO A 287 11.54 -10.65 10.36
N CYS A 288 10.67 -10.52 11.35
CA CYS A 288 10.61 -9.35 12.23
C CYS A 288 11.98 -9.03 12.85
N ALA A 289 12.44 -7.80 12.65
CA ALA A 289 13.71 -7.30 13.16
C ALA A 289 13.60 -6.64 14.55
N ILE A 290 12.38 -6.47 15.08
CA ILE A 290 12.12 -5.85 16.38
C ILE A 290 11.99 -6.95 17.44
N ALA A 291 12.92 -6.98 18.40
CA ALA A 291 12.98 -8.04 19.41
C ALA A 291 11.79 -8.00 20.39
N ASP A 292 11.38 -6.81 20.84
CA ASP A 292 10.19 -6.61 21.69
C ASP A 292 9.11 -5.88 20.90
N THR A 293 8.07 -6.60 20.51
CA THR A 293 6.92 -6.06 19.77
C THR A 293 5.71 -5.80 20.67
N SER A 294 5.81 -6.00 21.97
CA SER A 294 4.69 -5.91 22.92
C SER A 294 4.02 -4.52 22.99
N TRP A 295 4.75 -3.48 22.59
CA TRP A 295 4.30 -2.10 22.56
C TRP A 295 3.55 -1.73 21.26
N ILE A 296 3.66 -2.55 20.21
CA ILE A 296 2.98 -2.34 18.93
C ILE A 296 1.56 -2.86 19.07
N LYS A 297 0.58 -1.96 18.94
CA LYS A 297 -0.84 -2.28 19.13
C LYS A 297 -1.67 -1.75 17.97
N PRO A 298 -2.47 -2.59 17.32
CA PRO A 298 -3.54 -2.10 16.44
C PRO A 298 -4.48 -1.14 17.17
N VAL A 299 -4.90 -0.07 16.50
CA VAL A 299 -5.68 1.02 17.11
C VAL A 299 -6.79 1.51 16.20
N LYS A 300 -7.88 1.98 16.84
CA LYS A 300 -8.90 2.83 16.20
C LYS A 300 -8.72 4.26 16.69
N TYR A 301 -8.80 5.21 15.77
CA TYR A 301 -8.60 6.61 16.09
C TYR A 301 -9.63 7.52 15.42
N ILE A 302 -9.75 8.72 15.96
CA ILE A 302 -10.46 9.84 15.35
C ILE A 302 -9.49 11.03 15.31
N GLY A 303 -9.75 12.07 14.52
CA GLY A 303 -8.77 13.15 14.43
C GLY A 303 -9.32 14.51 14.08
N VAL A 304 -8.58 15.52 14.54
CA VAL A 304 -8.68 16.89 14.05
C VAL A 304 -7.97 16.91 12.69
N TRP A 305 -8.73 16.65 11.64
CA TRP A 305 -8.25 16.44 10.27
C TRP A 305 -9.31 16.81 9.21
N TRP A 306 -10.47 16.14 9.21
CA TRP A 306 -11.46 16.25 8.13
C TRP A 306 -12.00 17.66 7.93
N GLU A 307 -12.14 18.44 8.99
CA GLU A 307 -12.59 19.82 8.91
C GLU A 307 -11.62 20.74 8.17
N MET A 308 -10.30 20.44 8.20
CA MET A 308 -9.31 21.18 7.43
C MET A 308 -9.33 20.75 5.97
N ILE A 309 -9.40 19.45 5.69
CA ILE A 309 -9.51 18.91 4.34
C ILE A 309 -10.73 19.48 3.62
N THR A 310 -11.86 19.63 4.30
CA THR A 310 -13.07 20.22 3.72
C THR A 310 -13.03 21.74 3.62
N GLY A 311 -12.01 22.39 4.19
CA GLY A 311 -11.87 23.86 4.22
C GLY A 311 -12.76 24.55 5.25
N LYS A 312 -13.33 23.82 6.23
CA LYS A 312 -14.10 24.39 7.36
C LYS A 312 -13.20 25.09 8.36
N SER A 313 -11.99 24.59 8.55
CA SER A 313 -10.99 25.08 9.50
C SER A 313 -9.59 25.12 8.84
N SER A 314 -8.60 25.68 9.52
CA SER A 314 -7.23 25.80 9.03
C SER A 314 -6.22 25.01 9.89
N TRP A 315 -5.14 24.53 9.25
CA TRP A 315 -3.94 24.06 9.96
C TRP A 315 -3.16 25.24 10.56
N ALA A 316 -3.15 26.38 9.85
CA ALA A 316 -2.43 27.59 10.26
C ALA A 316 -3.15 28.34 11.39
N TYR A 317 -2.35 28.92 12.32
CA TYR A 317 -2.83 29.72 13.42
C TYR A 317 -3.22 31.16 13.01
N THR A 318 -2.52 31.70 11.99
CA THR A 318 -2.69 33.09 11.55
C THR A 318 -2.75 33.21 10.03
N ASN A 319 -3.33 34.34 9.55
CA ASN A 319 -3.27 34.73 8.14
C ASN A 319 -2.33 35.91 7.90
N ASP A 320 -1.68 36.43 8.94
CA ASP A 320 -0.88 37.65 8.88
C ASP A 320 0.59 37.41 8.47
N LEU A 321 0.99 36.14 8.30
CA LEU A 321 2.36 35.75 7.97
C LEU A 321 2.42 35.09 6.59
N PRO A 322 2.62 35.85 5.49
CA PRO A 322 2.71 35.29 4.16
C PRO A 322 4.00 34.49 3.89
N THR A 323 5.01 34.67 4.75
CA THR A 323 6.27 33.93 4.76
C THR A 323 6.81 33.86 6.17
N ILE A 324 7.48 32.76 6.49
CA ILE A 324 7.98 32.49 7.84
C ILE A 324 9.46 32.13 7.80
N LYS A 325 10.19 32.66 8.80
CA LYS A 325 11.43 32.06 9.28
C LYS A 325 11.19 31.65 10.71
N LEU A 326 11.13 30.35 10.98
CA LEU A 326 10.67 29.81 12.27
C LEU A 326 11.39 30.43 13.48
N ASP A 327 12.71 30.61 13.39
CA ASP A 327 13.52 31.18 14.50
C ASP A 327 13.33 32.69 14.73
N GLU A 328 12.64 33.38 13.81
CA GLU A 328 12.45 34.82 13.85
C GLU A 328 11.00 35.24 14.22
N VAL A 329 10.06 34.30 14.21
CA VAL A 329 8.63 34.59 14.49
C VAL A 329 8.31 34.40 15.97
N ASP A 330 7.81 35.47 16.61
CA ASP A 330 7.23 35.43 17.95
C ASP A 330 5.71 35.26 17.87
N TYR A 331 5.24 34.01 17.87
CA TYR A 331 3.82 33.67 17.77
C TYR A 331 2.97 34.24 18.92
N SER A 332 3.55 34.61 20.06
CA SER A 332 2.83 35.26 21.16
C SER A 332 2.33 36.67 20.80
N LYS A 333 2.90 37.27 19.77
CA LYS A 333 2.54 38.60 19.25
C LYS A 333 1.69 38.57 17.99
N VAL A 334 1.46 37.40 17.44
CA VAL A 334 0.71 37.19 16.18
C VAL A 334 -0.78 37.04 16.48
N LYS A 335 -1.62 37.68 15.68
CA LYS A 335 -3.07 37.58 15.83
C LYS A 335 -3.58 36.24 15.30
N PRO A 336 -4.36 35.47 16.10
CA PRO A 336 -4.99 34.24 15.61
C PRO A 336 -6.05 34.55 14.53
N ASN A 337 -6.16 33.64 13.53
CA ASN A 337 -7.16 33.77 12.46
C ASN A 337 -8.58 33.40 12.91
N GLY A 338 -8.73 32.74 14.06
CA GLY A 338 -10.03 32.27 14.60
C GLY A 338 -10.57 31.01 13.94
N THR A 339 -9.86 30.41 12.98
CA THR A 339 -10.26 29.16 12.29
C THR A 339 -9.29 28.00 12.55
N HIS A 340 -8.22 28.22 13.32
CA HIS A 340 -7.27 27.18 13.68
C HIS A 340 -7.94 25.99 14.37
N ALA A 341 -7.77 24.79 13.80
CA ALA A 341 -8.48 23.61 14.28
C ALA A 341 -7.83 22.99 15.52
N ALA A 342 -6.51 22.94 15.61
CA ALA A 342 -5.77 22.27 16.67
C ALA A 342 -5.68 23.17 17.95
N ASN A 343 -6.80 23.68 18.42
CA ASN A 343 -6.87 24.49 19.63
C ASN A 343 -7.33 23.67 20.84
N ASN A 344 -7.05 24.19 22.06
CA ASN A 344 -7.35 23.51 23.32
C ASN A 344 -8.80 23.07 23.46
N GLN A 345 -9.76 23.91 23.07
CA GLN A 345 -11.18 23.63 23.22
C GLN A 345 -11.61 22.46 22.33
N LYS A 346 -11.24 22.52 21.05
CA LYS A 346 -11.64 21.52 20.08
C LYS A 346 -10.98 20.17 20.36
N VAL A 347 -9.68 20.17 20.65
CA VAL A 347 -8.95 18.93 20.97
C VAL A 347 -9.53 18.24 22.19
N ARG A 348 -9.93 18.98 23.25
CA ARG A 348 -10.65 18.40 24.40
C ARG A 348 -11.97 17.75 23.99
N ALA A 349 -12.74 18.38 23.10
CA ALA A 349 -13.99 17.79 22.60
C ALA A 349 -13.77 16.47 21.85
N TYR A 350 -12.69 16.38 21.03
CA TYR A 350 -12.33 15.13 20.36
C TYR A 350 -11.84 14.05 21.34
N ILE A 351 -11.09 14.41 22.38
CA ILE A 351 -10.69 13.50 23.45
C ILE A 351 -11.92 12.94 24.18
N ASP A 352 -12.88 13.80 24.55
CA ASP A 352 -14.12 13.38 25.22
C ASP A 352 -14.96 12.45 24.31
N PHE A 353 -15.04 12.76 23.02
CA PHE A 353 -15.72 11.90 22.06
C PHE A 353 -15.03 10.53 21.93
N ALA A 354 -13.71 10.51 21.80
CA ALA A 354 -12.93 9.29 21.72
C ALA A 354 -13.13 8.41 22.97
N ALA A 355 -13.03 9.00 24.16
CA ALA A 355 -13.26 8.30 25.43
C ALA A 355 -14.69 7.76 25.54
N LYS A 356 -15.70 8.55 25.17
CA LYS A 356 -17.13 8.15 25.20
C LYS A 356 -17.41 6.96 24.29
N HIS A 357 -16.73 6.87 23.13
CA HIS A 357 -17.05 5.90 22.09
C HIS A 357 -16.02 4.75 21.97
N GLY A 358 -14.98 4.73 22.84
CA GLY A 358 -14.02 3.63 22.92
C GLY A 358 -12.97 3.67 21.81
N PHE A 359 -12.58 4.85 21.34
CA PHE A 359 -11.43 5.03 20.46
C PHE A 359 -10.15 5.12 21.27
N ASP A 360 -9.08 4.54 20.74
CA ASP A 360 -7.78 4.45 21.41
C ASP A 360 -7.01 5.76 21.35
N GLN A 361 -7.16 6.49 20.24
CA GLN A 361 -6.32 7.65 19.95
C GLN A 361 -7.08 8.79 19.26
N VAL A 362 -6.51 10.00 19.40
CA VAL A 362 -6.94 11.21 18.69
C VAL A 362 -5.75 11.77 17.93
N LEU A 363 -5.80 11.82 16.61
CA LEU A 363 -4.83 12.50 15.75
C LEU A 363 -5.04 14.02 15.86
N ILE A 364 -3.93 14.77 15.96
CA ILE A 364 -3.97 16.24 15.95
C ILE A 364 -3.06 16.77 14.85
N GLU A 365 -3.65 17.16 13.73
CA GLU A 365 -2.92 17.90 12.70
C GLU A 365 -2.94 19.40 12.96
N GLY A 366 -1.90 20.10 12.56
CA GLY A 366 -1.79 21.54 12.73
C GLY A 366 -1.40 22.01 14.14
N TRP A 367 -0.91 21.12 15.01
CA TRP A 367 -0.59 21.43 16.41
C TRP A 367 0.64 22.31 16.59
N ASN A 368 1.63 22.19 15.70
CA ASN A 368 2.94 22.85 15.75
C ASN A 368 3.05 24.03 14.79
N ILE A 369 3.97 24.94 15.06
CA ILE A 369 4.22 26.14 14.25
C ILE A 369 4.75 25.80 12.85
N GLY A 370 4.45 26.66 11.84
CA GLY A 370 4.99 26.56 10.47
C GLY A 370 3.95 26.45 9.35
N TRP A 371 2.70 26.18 9.67
CA TRP A 371 1.66 25.90 8.68
C TRP A 371 1.21 27.10 7.82
N GLU A 372 1.61 28.30 8.14
CA GLU A 372 1.28 29.50 7.37
C GLU A 372 2.01 29.56 6.03
N ASP A 373 3.17 28.90 5.94
CA ASP A 373 4.07 29.02 4.78
C ASP A 373 4.74 27.67 4.44
N TRP A 374 3.97 26.59 4.44
CA TRP A 374 4.48 25.22 4.26
C TRP A 374 4.33 24.69 2.84
N PHE A 375 3.17 24.88 2.24
CA PHE A 375 2.80 24.20 0.99
C PHE A 375 3.31 24.96 -0.24
N GLY A 376 3.96 24.25 -1.17
CA GLY A 376 4.36 24.76 -2.47
C GLY A 376 5.58 25.72 -2.47
N HIS A 377 6.13 26.06 -1.33
CA HIS A 377 7.24 27.03 -1.21
C HIS A 377 8.63 26.38 -1.24
N ARG A 378 8.72 25.05 -1.21
CA ARG A 378 9.98 24.27 -1.30
C ARG A 378 11.02 24.72 -0.26
N LYS A 379 10.57 24.94 0.97
CA LYS A 379 11.43 25.40 2.07
C LYS A 379 12.07 24.20 2.78
N ASP A 380 13.38 24.27 3.01
CA ASP A 380 14.10 23.25 3.77
C ASP A 380 13.66 23.26 5.25
N TYR A 381 13.69 24.40 5.93
CA TYR A 381 13.31 24.52 7.33
C TYR A 381 11.88 25.06 7.47
N VAL A 382 10.89 24.16 7.43
CA VAL A 382 9.46 24.50 7.53
C VAL A 382 8.92 24.26 8.93
N PHE A 383 9.27 23.12 9.55
CA PHE A 383 8.78 22.66 10.85
C PHE A 383 9.95 22.28 11.75
N ASP A 384 9.79 22.49 13.06
CA ASP A 384 10.75 22.02 14.09
C ASP A 384 10.25 20.77 14.83
N PHE A 385 8.99 20.40 14.63
CA PHE A 385 8.33 19.21 15.20
C PHE A 385 8.26 19.16 16.74
N VAL A 386 8.49 20.26 17.43
CA VAL A 386 8.48 20.32 18.90
C VAL A 386 7.77 21.53 19.48
N THR A 387 7.63 22.64 18.73
CA THR A 387 7.03 23.88 19.22
C THR A 387 5.55 23.97 18.88
N PRO A 388 4.65 23.92 19.88
CA PRO A 388 3.21 24.06 19.65
C PRO A 388 2.82 25.52 19.34
N TYR A 389 1.67 25.70 18.69
CA TYR A 389 1.01 26.99 18.60
C TYR A 389 0.57 27.51 19.97
N PRO A 390 0.38 28.84 20.16
CA PRO A 390 0.02 29.42 21.47
C PRO A 390 -1.32 28.94 22.07
N ASP A 391 -2.24 28.48 21.24
CA ASP A 391 -3.55 27.97 21.65
C ASP A 391 -3.59 26.43 21.80
N PHE A 392 -2.43 25.75 21.71
CA PHE A 392 -2.27 24.32 21.90
C PHE A 392 -1.40 24.01 23.13
N ASP A 393 -2.04 23.71 24.26
CA ASP A 393 -1.33 23.27 25.48
C ASP A 393 -0.92 21.79 25.36
N LEU A 394 0.23 21.53 24.78
CA LEU A 394 0.76 20.18 24.52
C LEU A 394 0.71 19.32 25.79
N LYS A 395 1.17 19.84 26.93
CA LYS A 395 1.20 19.08 28.19
C LYS A 395 -0.20 18.88 28.78
N GLY A 396 -0.97 19.95 28.90
CA GLY A 396 -2.30 19.89 29.51
C GLY A 396 -3.28 19.04 28.72
N LEU A 397 -3.20 19.05 27.38
CA LEU A 397 -4.03 18.19 26.52
C LEU A 397 -3.63 16.73 26.62
N ASN A 398 -2.32 16.44 26.67
CA ASN A 398 -1.83 15.07 26.80
C ASN A 398 -2.21 14.47 28.17
N ASP A 399 -2.03 15.21 29.26
CA ASP A 399 -2.44 14.81 30.60
C ASP A 399 -3.96 14.57 30.66
N TYR A 400 -4.75 15.43 29.99
CA TYR A 400 -6.19 15.27 29.89
C TYR A 400 -6.59 14.00 29.14
N ALA A 401 -5.99 13.75 28.00
CA ALA A 401 -6.25 12.54 27.21
C ALA A 401 -5.95 11.26 28.03
N HIS A 402 -4.78 11.22 28.69
CA HIS A 402 -4.39 10.10 29.56
C HIS A 402 -5.37 9.90 30.72
N SER A 403 -5.88 10.98 31.32
CA SER A 403 -6.89 10.89 32.39
C SER A 403 -8.21 10.26 31.93
N LYS A 404 -8.47 10.28 30.61
CA LYS A 404 -9.65 9.68 29.98
C LYS A 404 -9.38 8.27 29.40
N GLY A 405 -8.15 7.78 29.51
CA GLY A 405 -7.72 6.50 28.91
C GLY A 405 -7.48 6.55 27.40
N VAL A 406 -7.37 7.76 26.84
CA VAL A 406 -7.10 8.02 25.42
C VAL A 406 -5.65 8.49 25.25
N LYS A 407 -5.02 8.20 24.12
CA LYS A 407 -3.74 8.79 23.73
C LYS A 407 -3.92 9.79 22.60
N LEU A 408 -3.01 10.74 22.51
CA LEU A 408 -2.89 11.58 21.33
C LEU A 408 -1.95 10.92 20.32
N MET A 409 -2.27 11.04 19.02
CA MET A 409 -1.40 10.68 17.92
C MET A 409 -0.71 11.95 17.41
N MET A 410 0.62 11.91 17.34
CA MET A 410 1.42 13.02 16.84
C MET A 410 1.28 13.14 15.32
N HIS A 411 1.42 14.38 14.81
CA HIS A 411 1.54 14.64 13.38
C HIS A 411 2.85 15.34 13.07
N HIS A 412 3.62 14.80 12.15
CA HIS A 412 4.86 15.35 11.62
C HIS A 412 4.74 15.54 10.12
N GLU A 413 4.24 16.70 9.67
CA GLU A 413 4.32 17.08 8.26
C GLU A 413 5.73 17.60 7.93
N THR A 414 6.32 17.10 6.86
CA THR A 414 7.70 17.45 6.46
C THR A 414 7.74 18.44 5.31
N SER A 415 6.63 18.65 4.59
CA SER A 415 6.58 19.42 3.33
C SER A 415 7.64 18.95 2.32
N GLY A 416 7.87 17.63 2.25
CA GLY A 416 8.86 17.01 1.39
C GLY A 416 10.32 17.19 1.83
N SER A 417 10.60 17.92 2.92
CA SER A 417 11.98 18.14 3.39
C SER A 417 12.49 16.99 4.26
N THR A 418 12.95 15.92 3.63
CA THR A 418 13.54 14.76 4.31
C THR A 418 14.74 15.17 5.18
N ARG A 419 15.59 16.06 4.66
CA ARG A 419 16.78 16.57 5.35
C ARG A 419 16.43 17.34 6.62
N ASN A 420 15.38 18.16 6.61
CA ASN A 420 14.92 18.87 7.79
C ASN A 420 14.36 17.90 8.83
N TYR A 421 13.58 16.93 8.38
CA TYR A 421 13.01 15.91 9.27
C TYR A 421 14.12 15.10 9.97
N GLU A 422 15.14 14.65 9.26
CA GLU A 422 16.27 13.92 9.85
C GLU A 422 17.04 14.73 10.90
N ARG A 423 17.21 16.05 10.70
CA ARG A 423 17.87 16.95 11.67
C ARG A 423 17.13 17.04 13.00
N HIS A 424 15.81 16.95 12.98
CA HIS A 424 14.94 17.16 14.14
C HIS A 424 14.36 15.86 14.70
N LEU A 425 14.46 14.77 13.97
CA LEU A 425 13.76 13.49 14.21
C LEU A 425 13.99 12.96 15.63
N HIS A 426 15.24 12.96 16.12
CA HIS A 426 15.55 12.46 17.46
C HIS A 426 14.95 13.33 18.56
N GLN A 427 14.97 14.68 18.39
CA GLN A 427 14.36 15.60 19.34
C GLN A 427 12.83 15.43 19.35
N ALA A 428 12.22 15.29 18.17
CA ALA A 428 10.80 15.06 18.04
C ALA A 428 10.35 13.73 18.66
N TYR A 429 11.08 12.64 18.41
CA TYR A 429 10.77 11.32 19.01
C TYR A 429 11.06 11.29 20.53
N GLN A 430 12.05 12.05 21.01
CA GLN A 430 12.28 12.18 22.44
C GLN A 430 11.11 12.92 23.12
N LEU A 431 10.63 14.01 22.54
CA LEU A 431 9.44 14.73 23.01
C LEU A 431 8.22 13.79 23.09
N MET A 432 7.98 13.02 22.03
CA MET A 432 6.90 12.03 22.00
C MET A 432 7.03 11.01 23.15
N LYS A 433 8.23 10.48 23.37
CA LYS A 433 8.51 9.53 24.45
C LYS A 433 8.27 10.15 25.83
N ASP A 434 8.72 11.39 26.05
CA ASP A 434 8.61 12.10 27.32
C ASP A 434 7.14 12.37 27.69
N TYR A 435 6.28 12.59 26.70
CA TYR A 435 4.84 12.79 26.88
C TYR A 435 4.00 11.53 26.70
N GLY A 436 4.62 10.37 26.42
CA GLY A 436 3.90 9.09 26.32
C GLY A 436 3.12 8.86 25.03
N TYR A 437 3.41 9.61 23.96
CA TYR A 437 2.92 9.32 22.63
C TYR A 437 3.54 8.01 22.12
N ASN A 438 2.76 7.18 21.44
CA ASN A 438 3.22 5.90 20.90
C ASN A 438 2.95 5.73 19.40
N SER A 439 2.44 6.75 18.75
CA SER A 439 2.20 6.76 17.31
C SER A 439 2.35 8.15 16.71
N VAL A 440 2.79 8.19 15.46
CA VAL A 440 2.95 9.41 14.65
C VAL A 440 2.37 9.18 13.25
N LYS A 441 1.60 10.15 12.75
CA LYS A 441 1.35 10.33 11.32
C LYS A 441 2.45 11.22 10.77
N SER A 442 3.24 10.71 9.80
CA SER A 442 4.24 11.52 9.10
C SER A 442 3.75 11.81 7.68
N GLY A 443 3.81 13.09 7.26
CA GLY A 443 3.43 13.53 5.92
C GLY A 443 4.65 14.00 5.11
N TYR A 444 4.57 13.87 3.80
CA TYR A 444 5.62 14.27 2.86
C TYR A 444 5.01 15.03 1.67
N VAL A 445 4.07 15.92 1.95
CA VAL A 445 3.36 16.69 0.92
C VAL A 445 4.33 17.58 0.13
N GLY A 446 4.19 17.59 -1.19
CA GLY A 446 4.99 18.43 -2.09
C GLY A 446 6.23 17.76 -2.64
N ASP A 447 7.10 18.55 -3.30
CA ASP A 447 8.34 18.06 -3.90
C ASP A 447 9.37 17.69 -2.84
N ILE A 448 10.09 16.62 -3.06
CA ILE A 448 11.19 16.22 -2.16
C ILE A 448 12.33 17.24 -2.19
N LEU A 449 12.89 17.52 -1.03
CA LEU A 449 14.10 18.31 -0.86
C LEU A 449 15.25 17.44 -0.36
N PRO A 450 16.43 17.54 -0.98
CA PRO A 450 16.89 18.56 -1.96
C PRO A 450 16.17 18.50 -3.31
N ILE A 451 16.00 19.65 -3.95
CA ILE A 451 15.33 19.74 -5.26
C ILE A 451 16.01 18.86 -6.30
N GLY A 452 15.20 18.12 -7.06
CA GLY A 452 15.61 17.15 -8.06
C GLY A 452 15.57 15.71 -7.58
N GLU A 453 15.51 15.46 -6.27
CA GLU A 453 15.17 14.15 -5.74
C GLU A 453 13.67 13.88 -5.90
N HIS A 454 13.31 12.60 -5.93
CA HIS A 454 11.95 12.12 -6.06
C HIS A 454 11.51 11.33 -4.82
N HIS A 455 10.21 11.26 -4.57
CA HIS A 455 9.63 10.47 -3.46
C HIS A 455 10.06 9.01 -3.49
N TYR A 456 10.40 8.46 -4.65
CA TYR A 456 10.69 7.04 -4.82
C TYR A 456 12.12 6.77 -5.30
N SER A 457 13.02 7.77 -5.26
CA SER A 457 14.46 7.55 -5.48
C SER A 457 15.09 6.76 -4.33
N GLN A 458 16.23 6.11 -4.56
CA GLN A 458 16.92 5.29 -3.55
C GLN A 458 17.19 6.07 -2.26
N SER A 459 17.58 7.34 -2.34
CA SER A 459 17.86 8.19 -1.18
C SER A 459 16.62 8.40 -0.30
N THR A 460 15.47 8.66 -0.93
CA THR A 460 14.21 8.89 -0.22
C THR A 460 13.63 7.59 0.34
N ILE A 461 13.76 6.47 -0.40
CA ILE A 461 13.42 5.14 0.14
C ILE A 461 14.24 4.82 1.40
N ASN A 462 15.52 5.15 1.39
CA ASN A 462 16.39 4.97 2.56
C ASN A 462 15.98 5.87 3.73
N HIS A 463 15.55 7.10 3.44
CA HIS A 463 15.01 8.02 4.45
C HIS A 463 13.76 7.45 5.13
N TYR A 464 12.76 6.97 4.37
CA TYR A 464 11.54 6.39 4.94
C TYR A 464 11.86 5.22 5.89
N LEU A 465 12.74 4.33 5.46
CA LEU A 465 13.13 3.19 6.29
C LEU A 465 13.96 3.61 7.51
N TYR A 466 14.80 4.63 7.37
CA TYR A 466 15.55 5.21 8.49
C TYR A 466 14.59 5.77 9.55
N ALA A 467 13.62 6.60 9.17
CA ALA A 467 12.65 7.19 10.09
C ALA A 467 11.87 6.11 10.88
N ILE A 468 11.45 5.02 10.19
CA ILE A 468 10.75 3.90 10.81
C ILE A 468 11.63 3.14 11.81
N LYS A 469 12.89 2.86 11.46
CA LYS A 469 13.85 2.19 12.34
C LYS A 469 14.18 3.03 13.58
N GLU A 470 14.34 4.34 13.40
CA GLU A 470 14.57 5.25 14.52
C GLU A 470 13.35 5.33 15.43
N ALA A 471 12.12 5.45 14.86
CA ALA A 471 10.88 5.43 15.63
C ALA A 471 10.76 4.19 16.52
N ALA A 472 11.15 3.01 16.01
CA ALA A 472 11.13 1.78 16.79
C ALA A 472 12.00 1.83 18.05
N LYS A 473 13.14 2.54 18.04
CA LYS A 473 14.01 2.71 19.22
C LYS A 473 13.32 3.51 20.35
N TYR A 474 12.38 4.39 19.98
CA TYR A 474 11.55 5.16 20.90
C TYR A 474 10.20 4.49 21.21
N LYS A 475 9.94 3.30 20.67
CA LYS A 475 8.67 2.56 20.76
C LYS A 475 7.49 3.35 20.15
N ILE A 476 7.70 3.91 18.97
CA ILE A 476 6.73 4.71 18.22
C ILE A 476 6.28 3.92 16.99
N MET A 477 4.98 3.81 16.79
CA MET A 477 4.33 3.31 15.58
C MET A 477 4.22 4.44 14.56
N VAL A 478 4.41 4.12 13.28
CA VAL A 478 4.42 5.10 12.19
C VAL A 478 3.29 4.82 11.21
N ASN A 479 2.51 5.86 10.90
CA ASN A 479 1.57 5.93 9.79
C ASN A 479 2.11 6.96 8.78
N ALA A 480 2.66 6.49 7.65
CA ALA A 480 3.33 7.34 6.68
C ALA A 480 2.39 7.70 5.51
N HIS A 481 2.15 9.00 5.30
CA HIS A 481 1.40 9.54 4.18
C HIS A 481 2.34 10.08 3.10
N GLU A 482 1.91 10.09 1.84
CA GLU A 482 2.67 10.43 0.62
C GLU A 482 3.98 9.64 0.43
N ALA A 483 4.35 8.80 1.37
CA ALA A 483 5.52 7.93 1.29
C ALA A 483 5.35 6.85 0.21
N VAL A 484 6.39 6.02 0.03
CA VAL A 484 6.35 4.93 -0.95
C VAL A 484 5.28 3.88 -0.59
N ARG A 485 4.62 3.33 -1.61
CA ARG A 485 3.69 2.20 -1.45
C ARG A 485 4.36 1.02 -0.74
N PRO A 486 3.61 0.25 0.07
CA PRO A 486 4.20 -0.84 0.81
C PRO A 486 4.63 -2.00 -0.08
N THR A 487 5.73 -2.62 0.33
CA THR A 487 6.34 -3.77 -0.33
C THR A 487 6.55 -4.94 0.64
N GLY A 488 5.69 -5.04 1.67
CA GLY A 488 5.73 -6.11 2.67
C GLY A 488 6.68 -5.85 3.84
N LEU A 489 7.35 -4.69 3.92
CA LEU A 489 8.30 -4.36 4.98
C LEU A 489 7.68 -4.34 6.38
N CYS A 490 6.35 -4.25 6.49
CA CYS A 490 5.62 -4.37 7.75
C CYS A 490 5.80 -5.75 8.42
N ARG A 491 6.20 -6.81 7.69
CA ARG A 491 6.66 -8.08 8.28
C ARG A 491 7.94 -7.88 9.08
N THR A 492 8.90 -7.15 8.52
CA THR A 492 10.22 -6.92 9.12
C THR A 492 10.18 -5.82 10.18
N TYR A 493 9.39 -4.78 9.94
CA TYR A 493 9.23 -3.60 10.80
C TYR A 493 7.75 -3.38 11.11
N PRO A 494 7.14 -4.15 12.02
CA PRO A 494 5.70 -4.07 12.29
C PRO A 494 5.25 -2.76 12.96
N ASN A 495 6.16 -1.88 13.35
CA ASN A 495 5.84 -0.52 13.74
C ASN A 495 5.46 0.40 12.57
N MET A 496 5.63 -0.04 11.29
CA MET A 496 4.95 0.52 10.13
C MET A 496 3.48 0.10 10.20
N ILE A 497 2.68 0.77 11.03
CA ILE A 497 1.31 0.33 11.31
C ILE A 497 0.30 0.87 10.31
N GLY A 498 0.61 1.96 9.62
CA GLY A 498 -0.21 2.56 8.60
C GLY A 498 0.63 3.17 7.48
N ASN A 499 0.00 3.32 6.33
CA ASN A 499 0.57 3.99 5.18
C ASN A 499 -0.57 4.36 4.24
N GLU A 500 -0.55 5.56 3.65
CA GLU A 500 -1.56 5.98 2.66
C GLU A 500 -1.17 5.53 1.25
N SER A 501 -0.20 6.19 0.65
CA SER A 501 0.44 5.90 -0.66
C SER A 501 -0.53 5.43 -1.74
N ALA A 502 -1.69 6.04 -1.82
CA ALA A 502 -2.69 5.96 -2.87
C ALA A 502 -3.79 7.01 -2.59
N ARG A 503 -4.61 7.29 -3.59
CA ARG A 503 -5.73 8.21 -3.48
C ARG A 503 -6.73 7.74 -2.40
N GLY A 504 -6.79 8.47 -1.28
CA GLY A 504 -7.60 8.18 -0.10
C GLY A 504 -8.91 8.98 -0.04
N THR A 505 -9.53 8.97 1.14
CA THR A 505 -10.81 9.67 1.40
C THR A 505 -10.68 11.20 1.26
N GLU A 506 -9.50 11.79 1.45
CA GLU A 506 -9.33 13.25 1.35
C GLU A 506 -9.75 13.79 -0.01
N TYR A 507 -9.50 13.05 -1.08
CA TYR A 507 -9.90 13.42 -2.45
C TYR A 507 -11.42 13.47 -2.66
N GLU A 508 -12.18 12.90 -1.76
CA GLU A 508 -13.65 13.05 -1.76
C GLU A 508 -14.07 14.51 -1.52
N ALA A 509 -13.24 15.29 -0.80
CA ALA A 509 -13.45 16.73 -0.61
C ALA A 509 -13.05 17.57 -1.84
N PHE A 510 -12.33 16.98 -2.81
CA PHE A 510 -11.75 17.63 -3.99
C PHE A 510 -12.33 17.11 -5.32
N GLY A 511 -13.60 16.74 -5.37
CA GLY A 511 -14.28 16.24 -6.55
C GLY A 511 -14.71 14.79 -6.48
N GLY A 512 -14.27 14.07 -5.47
CA GLY A 512 -14.68 12.70 -5.16
C GLY A 512 -13.93 11.62 -5.93
N ASN A 513 -13.93 10.42 -5.37
CA ASN A 513 -13.45 9.19 -6.00
C ASN A 513 -14.60 8.49 -6.73
N LYS A 514 -14.31 7.74 -7.79
CA LYS A 514 -15.33 6.87 -8.40
C LYS A 514 -15.65 5.70 -7.46
N PRO A 515 -16.91 5.22 -7.38
CA PRO A 515 -17.25 4.10 -6.51
C PRO A 515 -16.41 2.83 -6.72
N PHE A 516 -15.99 2.54 -7.96
CA PHE A 516 -15.15 1.36 -8.23
C PHE A 516 -13.75 1.44 -7.62
N HIS A 517 -13.27 2.63 -7.25
CA HIS A 517 -11.92 2.84 -6.71
C HIS A 517 -11.66 1.93 -5.47
N THR A 518 -12.63 1.84 -4.56
CA THR A 518 -12.51 0.97 -3.37
C THR A 518 -12.68 -0.52 -3.67
N THR A 519 -13.05 -0.91 -4.89
CA THR A 519 -13.11 -2.30 -5.33
C THR A 519 -11.86 -2.73 -6.08
N ILE A 520 -10.94 -1.78 -6.39
CA ILE A 520 -9.67 -2.08 -7.03
C ILE A 520 -8.46 -1.95 -6.10
N LEU A 521 -8.50 -1.05 -5.11
CA LEU A 521 -7.40 -0.87 -4.16
C LEU A 521 -6.97 -2.16 -3.45
N PRO A 522 -7.85 -3.09 -3.02
CA PRO A 522 -7.46 -4.36 -2.43
C PRO A 522 -6.65 -5.27 -3.37
N PHE A 523 -6.86 -5.18 -4.68
CA PHE A 523 -6.11 -5.94 -5.68
C PHE A 523 -4.79 -5.28 -6.10
N THR A 524 -4.57 -4.04 -5.74
CA THR A 524 -3.42 -3.23 -6.15
C THR A 524 -2.68 -2.72 -4.92
N ARG A 525 -3.04 -1.56 -4.38
CA ARG A 525 -2.35 -0.85 -3.31
C ARG A 525 -2.18 -1.69 -2.01
N LEU A 526 -3.17 -2.53 -1.66
CA LEU A 526 -3.12 -3.33 -0.43
C LEU A 526 -2.27 -4.60 -0.56
N GLN A 527 -1.78 -4.96 -1.74
CA GLN A 527 -0.99 -6.18 -1.92
C GLN A 527 0.33 -6.19 -1.16
N GLY A 528 0.89 -5.05 -0.86
CA GLY A 528 2.16 -4.93 -0.10
C GLY A 528 2.00 -4.58 1.37
N GLY A 529 0.80 -4.28 1.85
CA GLY A 529 0.55 -3.89 3.25
C GLY A 529 -0.69 -3.03 3.44
N PRO A 530 -1.02 -2.68 4.70
CA PRO A 530 -2.24 -1.97 5.06
C PRO A 530 -2.30 -0.57 4.46
N MET A 531 -3.51 -0.03 4.35
CA MET A 531 -3.75 1.34 3.90
C MET A 531 -4.53 2.15 4.94
N ASP A 532 -4.03 3.32 5.30
CA ASP A 532 -4.80 4.33 6.01
C ASP A 532 -5.70 5.07 5.01
N TYR A 533 -6.80 4.39 4.63
CA TYR A 533 -7.79 4.92 3.68
C TYR A 533 -8.66 6.02 4.28
N THR A 534 -8.73 6.13 5.60
CA THR A 534 -9.57 7.06 6.37
C THR A 534 -11.07 6.95 6.07
N PRO A 535 -11.68 5.75 6.27
CA PRO A 535 -13.09 5.52 5.97
C PRO A 535 -14.03 6.11 7.02
N GLY A 536 -15.35 5.98 6.79
CA GLY A 536 -16.39 6.23 7.78
C GLY A 536 -17.02 7.61 7.70
N ILE A 537 -16.95 8.29 6.56
CA ILE A 537 -17.65 9.56 6.38
C ILE A 537 -19.15 9.30 6.17
N PHE A 538 -19.98 9.81 7.10
CA PHE A 538 -21.44 9.69 7.06
C PHE A 538 -22.11 10.90 6.40
N GLU A 539 -21.52 12.09 6.57
CA GLU A 539 -21.98 13.27 5.82
C GLU A 539 -21.36 13.30 4.43
N THR A 540 -22.08 12.79 3.45
CA THR A 540 -21.60 12.60 2.08
C THR A 540 -21.63 13.87 1.23
N GLU A 541 -22.33 14.92 1.65
CA GLU A 541 -22.42 16.19 0.92
C GLU A 541 -21.60 17.27 1.61
N MET A 542 -20.46 17.63 1.04
CA MET A 542 -19.51 18.55 1.68
C MET A 542 -20.07 19.93 1.98
N LYS A 543 -21.09 20.40 1.26
CA LYS A 543 -21.77 21.68 1.52
C LYS A 543 -22.38 21.77 2.94
N TYR A 544 -22.69 20.65 3.60
CA TYR A 544 -23.17 20.63 4.99
C TYR A 544 -22.04 20.76 6.02
N VAL A 545 -20.81 20.46 5.63
CA VAL A 545 -19.59 20.67 6.42
C VAL A 545 -19.02 22.07 6.18
N ASN A 546 -18.89 22.43 4.92
CA ASN A 546 -18.43 23.73 4.46
C ASN A 546 -19.29 24.20 3.28
N PRO A 547 -20.11 25.27 3.42
CA PRO A 547 -21.00 25.75 2.38
C PRO A 547 -20.34 26.12 1.04
N ASN A 548 -19.02 26.36 1.05
CA ASN A 548 -18.25 26.68 -0.15
C ASN A 548 -17.72 25.42 -0.86
N ASN A 549 -17.86 24.24 -0.28
CA ASN A 549 -17.42 22.98 -0.87
C ASN A 549 -18.60 22.22 -1.47
N ASN A 550 -18.65 22.10 -2.80
CA ASN A 550 -19.71 21.42 -3.52
C ASN A 550 -19.39 19.97 -3.87
N SER A 551 -18.30 19.40 -3.35
CA SER A 551 -17.95 17.99 -3.53
C SER A 551 -18.95 17.07 -2.86
N GLN A 552 -19.04 15.84 -3.37
CA GLN A 552 -19.83 14.77 -2.81
C GLN A 552 -19.05 13.48 -2.76
N ILE A 553 -19.09 12.81 -1.61
CA ILE A 553 -18.58 11.45 -1.46
C ILE A 553 -19.48 10.51 -2.25
N ARG A 554 -18.89 9.81 -3.22
CA ARG A 554 -19.63 8.88 -4.10
C ARG A 554 -19.71 7.49 -3.50
N SER A 555 -20.35 7.41 -2.36
CA SER A 555 -20.49 6.19 -1.55
C SER A 555 -21.81 6.22 -0.78
N THR A 556 -22.39 5.05 -0.49
CA THR A 556 -23.46 4.98 0.48
C THR A 556 -22.90 4.87 1.90
N LEU A 557 -23.72 5.19 2.92
CA LEU A 557 -23.36 5.02 4.33
C LEU A 557 -23.04 3.56 4.66
N ALA A 558 -23.80 2.60 4.14
CA ALA A 558 -23.54 1.18 4.37
C ALA A 558 -22.20 0.72 3.77
N LYS A 559 -21.81 1.27 2.62
CA LYS A 559 -20.48 1.04 2.05
C LYS A 559 -19.38 1.63 2.93
N GLN A 560 -19.56 2.83 3.52
CA GLN A 560 -18.58 3.40 4.45
C GLN A 560 -18.31 2.49 5.65
N LEU A 561 -19.33 1.76 6.14
CA LEU A 561 -19.16 0.73 7.16
C LEU A 561 -18.38 -0.48 6.63
N ALA A 562 -18.69 -0.94 5.41
CA ALA A 562 -18.04 -2.09 4.79
C ALA A 562 -16.55 -1.90 4.58
N LEU A 563 -16.09 -0.65 4.35
CA LEU A 563 -14.68 -0.30 4.15
C LEU A 563 -13.80 -0.69 5.35
N TYR A 564 -14.32 -0.73 6.57
CA TYR A 564 -13.58 -1.20 7.76
C TYR A 564 -13.18 -2.68 7.67
N VAL A 565 -13.84 -3.45 6.81
CA VAL A 565 -13.54 -4.87 6.58
C VAL A 565 -12.75 -5.07 5.28
N THR A 566 -13.11 -4.36 4.21
CA THR A 566 -12.52 -4.57 2.87
C THR A 566 -11.22 -3.81 2.66
N MET A 567 -11.05 -2.64 3.33
CA MET A 567 -9.82 -1.85 3.30
C MET A 567 -9.03 -2.11 4.57
N TYR A 568 -8.20 -3.17 4.54
CA TYR A 568 -7.47 -3.59 5.72
C TYR A 568 -6.47 -2.53 6.21
N SER A 569 -6.55 -2.22 7.51
CA SER A 569 -5.54 -1.49 8.26
C SER A 569 -5.58 -1.86 9.73
N PRO A 570 -4.45 -2.10 10.40
CA PRO A 570 -4.41 -2.21 11.86
C PRO A 570 -4.52 -0.87 12.58
N LEU A 571 -4.54 0.22 11.80
CA LEU A 571 -4.74 1.59 12.25
C LEU A 571 -5.90 2.17 11.45
N GLN A 572 -7.12 2.17 12.03
CA GLN A 572 -8.35 2.57 11.34
C GLN A 572 -8.93 3.85 11.92
N MET A 573 -9.15 4.82 11.05
CA MET A 573 -9.77 6.09 11.41
C MET A 573 -11.30 6.03 11.35
N ALA A 574 -11.96 6.67 12.30
CA ALA A 574 -13.33 7.18 12.13
C ALA A 574 -13.20 8.63 11.65
N ALA A 575 -13.25 8.83 10.33
CA ALA A 575 -12.74 10.05 9.71
C ALA A 575 -13.69 11.24 9.74
N ASP A 576 -14.99 11.04 9.95
CA ASP A 576 -15.99 12.11 9.98
C ASP A 576 -15.95 12.94 11.28
N LEU A 577 -16.64 14.06 11.26
CA LEU A 577 -16.77 14.93 12.43
C LEU A 577 -17.65 14.28 13.51
N PRO A 578 -17.38 14.52 14.81
CA PRO A 578 -18.16 13.99 15.91
C PRO A 578 -19.67 14.24 15.77
N GLU A 579 -20.07 15.45 15.38
CA GLU A 579 -21.47 15.85 15.22
C GLU A 579 -22.19 15.08 14.10
N ASN A 580 -21.47 14.59 13.10
CA ASN A 580 -22.06 13.77 12.04
C ASN A 580 -22.35 12.35 12.52
N TYR A 581 -21.49 11.77 13.34
CA TYR A 581 -21.73 10.46 13.97
C TYR A 581 -22.90 10.49 14.95
N ASP A 582 -23.08 11.59 15.71
CA ASP A 582 -24.19 11.75 16.65
C ASP A 582 -25.58 11.69 15.95
N ARG A 583 -25.64 11.95 14.65
CA ARG A 583 -26.88 11.85 13.84
C ARG A 583 -27.22 10.40 13.43
N PHE A 584 -26.27 9.45 13.50
CA PHE A 584 -26.40 8.07 13.02
C PHE A 584 -25.79 7.08 14.02
N LEU A 585 -26.10 7.23 15.30
CA LEU A 585 -25.50 6.42 16.38
C LEU A 585 -25.71 4.91 16.23
N ASP A 586 -26.81 4.51 15.61
CA ASP A 586 -27.12 3.11 15.32
C ASP A 586 -26.19 2.51 14.25
N ALA A 587 -25.91 3.22 13.17
CA ALA A 587 -24.91 2.83 12.16
C ALA A 587 -23.48 2.95 12.71
N PHE A 588 -23.19 4.00 13.48
CA PHE A 588 -21.89 4.22 14.12
C PHE A 588 -21.50 3.09 15.07
N GLN A 589 -22.49 2.34 15.60
CA GLN A 589 -22.23 1.17 16.43
C GLN A 589 -21.35 0.14 15.72
N PHE A 590 -21.50 -0.05 14.39
CA PHE A 590 -20.61 -0.95 13.64
C PHE A 590 -19.15 -0.52 13.71
N ILE A 591 -18.85 0.77 13.52
CA ILE A 591 -17.47 1.31 13.60
C ILE A 591 -16.86 1.10 14.99
N LYS A 592 -17.68 1.25 16.05
CA LYS A 592 -17.23 0.99 17.43
C LYS A 592 -16.92 -0.49 17.66
N ASP A 593 -17.71 -1.39 17.08
CA ASP A 593 -17.60 -2.84 17.31
C ASP A 593 -16.54 -3.52 16.46
N VAL A 594 -16.35 -3.09 15.20
CA VAL A 594 -15.42 -3.76 14.26
C VAL A 594 -13.98 -3.70 14.76
N PRO A 595 -13.28 -4.85 14.85
CA PRO A 595 -11.88 -4.87 15.25
C PRO A 595 -10.94 -4.47 14.09
N VAL A 596 -9.66 -4.32 14.41
CA VAL A 596 -8.61 -3.91 13.45
C VAL A 596 -7.45 -4.92 13.38
N ASP A 597 -7.57 -6.06 14.06
CA ASP A 597 -6.62 -7.17 14.03
C ASP A 597 -7.37 -8.50 13.96
N TRP A 598 -6.98 -9.37 13.04
CA TRP A 598 -7.81 -10.48 12.64
C TRP A 598 -7.15 -11.84 12.88
N GLN A 599 -7.95 -12.82 13.26
CA GLN A 599 -7.53 -14.20 13.39
C GLN A 599 -7.48 -14.89 12.01
N LYS A 600 -8.47 -14.60 11.17
CA LYS A 600 -8.64 -15.27 9.87
C LYS A 600 -9.45 -14.39 8.92
N SER A 601 -9.17 -14.49 7.63
CA SER A 601 -9.93 -13.85 6.55
C SER A 601 -10.41 -14.88 5.53
N GLU A 602 -11.67 -14.76 5.10
CA GLU A 602 -12.30 -15.53 4.04
C GLU A 602 -12.76 -14.57 2.94
N TYR A 603 -12.31 -14.80 1.74
CA TYR A 603 -12.64 -13.99 0.57
C TYR A 603 -13.81 -14.66 -0.16
N LEU A 604 -15.01 -14.14 0.06
CA LEU A 604 -16.26 -14.82 -0.36
C LEU A 604 -16.58 -14.57 -1.82
N GLU A 605 -16.47 -13.32 -2.28
CA GLU A 605 -16.74 -12.90 -3.65
C GLU A 605 -15.74 -11.81 -4.05
N ALA A 606 -15.25 -11.85 -5.30
CA ALA A 606 -14.34 -10.82 -5.79
C ALA A 606 -14.32 -10.75 -7.32
N GLU A 607 -14.41 -9.54 -7.86
CA GLU A 607 -14.08 -9.19 -9.24
C GLU A 607 -13.45 -7.80 -9.26
N PRO A 608 -12.21 -7.64 -9.77
CA PRO A 608 -11.51 -6.37 -9.77
C PRO A 608 -12.34 -5.26 -10.42
N GLY A 609 -12.43 -4.10 -9.75
CA GLY A 609 -13.19 -2.96 -10.23
C GLY A 609 -14.72 -3.14 -10.22
N ARG A 610 -15.25 -4.21 -9.65
CA ARG A 610 -16.69 -4.48 -9.60
C ARG A 610 -17.21 -4.66 -8.17
N TYR A 611 -16.71 -5.65 -7.46
CA TYR A 611 -17.14 -5.93 -6.10
C TYR A 611 -16.12 -6.76 -5.32
N ILE A 612 -16.17 -6.64 -4.03
CA ILE A 612 -15.41 -7.46 -3.09
C ILE A 612 -16.28 -7.75 -1.87
N THR A 613 -16.36 -9.01 -1.45
CA THR A 613 -16.98 -9.44 -0.21
C THR A 613 -16.00 -10.25 0.62
N ILE A 614 -15.66 -9.80 1.81
CA ILE A 614 -14.70 -10.44 2.72
C ILE A 614 -15.36 -10.68 4.07
N ALA A 615 -15.16 -11.87 4.64
CA ALA A 615 -15.49 -12.18 6.03
C ALA A 615 -14.20 -12.30 6.84
N ARG A 616 -14.14 -11.67 8.01
CA ARG A 616 -12.97 -11.68 8.90
C ARG A 616 -13.38 -12.07 10.32
N LYS A 617 -12.63 -13.00 10.91
CA LYS A 617 -12.79 -13.39 12.32
C LYS A 617 -11.98 -12.48 13.21
N ASP A 618 -12.61 -11.93 14.24
CA ASP A 618 -11.92 -11.19 15.29
C ASP A 618 -10.84 -12.05 15.96
N LYS A 619 -9.69 -11.47 16.24
CA LYS A 619 -8.57 -12.14 16.91
C LYS A 619 -8.84 -12.39 18.41
N HIS A 620 -9.71 -11.60 19.02
CA HIS A 620 -9.94 -11.57 20.46
C HIS A 620 -11.34 -12.05 20.89
N SER A 621 -12.19 -12.42 19.91
CA SER A 621 -13.53 -12.98 20.16
C SER A 621 -13.91 -14.05 19.13
N ASP A 622 -15.11 -14.63 19.30
CA ASP A 622 -15.69 -15.56 18.31
C ASP A 622 -16.52 -14.85 17.23
N ASP A 623 -16.53 -13.51 17.22
CA ASP A 623 -17.33 -12.73 16.28
C ASP A 623 -16.65 -12.70 14.88
N TRP A 624 -17.51 -12.66 13.86
CA TRP A 624 -17.12 -12.45 12.49
C TRP A 624 -17.70 -11.15 11.96
N TYR A 625 -16.97 -10.53 11.05
CA TYR A 625 -17.38 -9.29 10.38
C TYR A 625 -17.30 -9.48 8.88
N ILE A 626 -18.38 -9.15 8.16
CA ILE A 626 -18.41 -9.20 6.70
C ILE A 626 -18.53 -7.77 6.18
N GLY A 627 -17.76 -7.45 5.15
CA GLY A 627 -17.90 -6.20 4.38
C GLY A 627 -18.04 -6.53 2.90
N CYS A 628 -18.99 -5.87 2.23
CA CYS A 628 -19.11 -5.85 0.78
C CYS A 628 -19.06 -4.44 0.25
N THR A 629 -18.19 -4.19 -0.72
CA THR A 629 -18.14 -2.94 -1.48
C THR A 629 -18.42 -3.21 -2.94
N ALA A 630 -19.27 -2.37 -3.56
CA ALA A 630 -19.64 -2.48 -4.96
C ALA A 630 -19.32 -1.20 -5.73
N TYR A 631 -19.13 -1.36 -7.04
CA TYR A 631 -18.92 -0.30 -8.01
C TYR A 631 -20.25 0.43 -8.36
N GLU A 632 -20.22 1.31 -9.38
CA GLU A 632 -21.37 2.09 -9.83
C GLU A 632 -22.59 1.23 -10.22
N GLY A 633 -22.36 -0.02 -10.64
CA GLY A 633 -23.44 -0.95 -11.04
C GLY A 633 -24.10 -1.69 -9.87
N GLY A 634 -23.57 -1.54 -8.65
CA GLY A 634 -24.06 -2.34 -7.52
C GLY A 634 -23.67 -3.82 -7.58
N HIS A 635 -24.13 -4.62 -6.60
CA HIS A 635 -23.89 -6.07 -6.57
C HIS A 635 -24.95 -6.81 -5.77
N ALA A 636 -25.37 -7.98 -6.25
CA ALA A 636 -26.26 -8.89 -5.54
C ALA A 636 -25.49 -10.12 -5.09
N SER A 637 -25.37 -10.29 -3.77
CA SER A 637 -24.64 -11.40 -3.14
C SER A 637 -25.56 -12.54 -2.71
N GLU A 638 -25.08 -13.76 -2.84
CA GLU A 638 -25.65 -14.96 -2.19
C GLU A 638 -24.54 -15.65 -1.39
N LEU A 639 -24.44 -15.32 -0.10
CA LEU A 639 -23.35 -15.74 0.77
C LEU A 639 -23.71 -17.02 1.52
N LEU A 640 -22.97 -18.10 1.33
CA LEU A 640 -22.99 -19.26 2.20
C LEU A 640 -22.05 -19.02 3.39
N LEU A 641 -22.57 -19.16 4.62
CA LEU A 641 -21.81 -18.90 5.85
C LEU A 641 -21.06 -20.15 6.38
N ASP A 642 -20.53 -20.98 5.48
CA ASP A 642 -19.90 -22.27 5.81
C ASP A 642 -18.56 -22.14 6.56
N PHE A 643 -18.01 -20.95 6.63
CA PHE A 643 -16.86 -20.59 7.46
C PHE A 643 -17.17 -20.51 8.97
N LEU A 644 -18.44 -20.46 9.36
CA LEU A 644 -18.88 -20.50 10.76
C LEU A 644 -18.69 -21.90 11.35
N ASP A 645 -18.51 -21.97 12.67
CA ASP A 645 -18.41 -23.24 13.38
C ASP A 645 -19.66 -24.09 13.19
N LYS A 646 -19.45 -25.37 12.82
CA LYS A 646 -20.55 -26.32 12.69
C LYS A 646 -21.26 -26.49 14.03
N ASP A 647 -22.58 -26.63 13.97
CA ASP A 647 -23.45 -26.86 15.15
C ASP A 647 -23.52 -25.71 16.18
N LYS A 648 -22.96 -24.53 15.82
CA LYS A 648 -23.13 -23.31 16.60
C LYS A 648 -24.18 -22.40 15.99
N LYS A 649 -24.81 -21.59 16.85
CA LYS A 649 -25.81 -20.58 16.46
C LYS A 649 -25.20 -19.19 16.64
N TYR A 650 -25.54 -18.31 15.74
CA TYR A 650 -25.09 -16.92 15.72
C TYR A 650 -26.26 -15.98 15.48
N GLU A 651 -26.09 -14.71 15.85
CA GLU A 651 -26.93 -13.61 15.42
C GLU A 651 -26.15 -12.73 14.44
N ALA A 652 -26.69 -12.49 13.27
CA ALA A 652 -26.18 -11.54 12.30
C ALA A 652 -26.91 -10.22 12.46
N THR A 653 -26.17 -9.14 12.74
CA THR A 653 -26.64 -7.76 12.64
C THR A 653 -26.16 -7.22 11.29
N ILE A 654 -27.09 -6.92 10.40
CA ILE A 654 -26.85 -6.57 9.00
C ILE A 654 -27.12 -5.08 8.81
N TYR A 655 -26.12 -4.33 8.42
CA TYR A 655 -26.16 -2.92 8.02
C TYR A 655 -26.07 -2.88 6.50
N ALA A 656 -27.16 -2.65 5.80
CA ALA A 656 -27.22 -2.74 4.35
C ALA A 656 -27.86 -1.50 3.73
N ASP A 657 -27.54 -1.25 2.48
CA ASP A 657 -28.24 -0.24 1.68
C ASP A 657 -29.76 -0.48 1.70
N ALA A 658 -30.56 0.58 1.86
CA ALA A 658 -32.00 0.51 1.67
C ALA A 658 -32.33 0.29 0.19
N LYS A 659 -33.56 -0.12 -0.09
CA LYS A 659 -34.00 -0.44 -1.45
C LYS A 659 -33.85 0.71 -2.45
N ASP A 660 -33.98 1.94 -1.96
CA ASP A 660 -33.86 3.20 -2.72
C ASP A 660 -32.52 3.92 -2.52
N ALA A 661 -31.54 3.25 -1.92
CA ALA A 661 -30.19 3.79 -1.76
C ALA A 661 -29.49 3.92 -3.11
N ASP A 662 -28.75 5.00 -3.28
CA ASP A 662 -27.94 5.31 -4.45
C ASP A 662 -26.85 6.29 -4.03
N TYR A 663 -25.60 6.07 -4.45
CA TYR A 663 -24.45 6.87 -3.99
C TYR A 663 -24.54 8.36 -4.34
N MET A 664 -25.35 8.75 -5.35
CA MET A 664 -25.54 10.15 -5.72
C MET A 664 -26.86 10.74 -5.20
N LYS A 665 -27.96 9.96 -5.25
CA LYS A 665 -29.31 10.47 -5.03
C LYS A 665 -29.79 10.28 -3.61
N ASN A 666 -29.44 9.15 -2.98
CA ASN A 666 -29.88 8.81 -1.64
C ASN A 666 -28.80 8.01 -0.86
N PRO A 667 -27.61 8.61 -0.64
CA PRO A 667 -26.45 7.89 -0.11
C PRO A 667 -26.60 7.50 1.37
N LYS A 668 -27.48 8.15 2.13
CA LYS A 668 -27.67 7.92 3.57
C LYS A 668 -28.83 6.97 3.88
N ALA A 669 -29.43 6.35 2.85
CA ALA A 669 -30.52 5.38 3.05
C ALA A 669 -29.95 4.00 3.37
N TYR A 670 -30.19 3.52 4.57
CA TYR A 670 -29.75 2.21 5.04
C TYR A 670 -30.80 1.52 5.89
N THR A 671 -30.61 0.23 6.13
CA THR A 671 -31.43 -0.58 7.04
C THR A 671 -30.52 -1.34 8.00
N ILE A 672 -31.00 -1.56 9.22
CA ILE A 672 -30.35 -2.44 10.20
C ILE A 672 -31.32 -3.55 10.54
N THR A 673 -30.93 -4.79 10.28
CA THR A 673 -31.77 -5.97 10.57
C THR A 673 -30.98 -7.01 11.36
N LYS A 674 -31.69 -7.83 12.13
CA LYS A 674 -31.08 -8.93 12.87
C LYS A 674 -31.76 -10.24 12.53
N GLN A 675 -30.93 -11.28 12.38
CA GLN A 675 -31.44 -12.64 12.15
C GLN A 675 -30.52 -13.71 12.74
N LYS A 676 -31.11 -14.87 13.12
CA LYS A 676 -30.33 -16.04 13.54
C LYS A 676 -29.74 -16.74 12.34
N VAL A 677 -28.46 -17.09 12.43
CA VAL A 677 -27.71 -17.75 11.34
C VAL A 677 -26.86 -18.90 11.88
N ASN A 678 -26.42 -19.77 10.97
CA ASN A 678 -25.45 -20.84 11.22
C ASN A 678 -24.65 -21.16 9.95
N ALA A 679 -23.75 -22.14 9.99
CA ALA A 679 -22.91 -22.56 8.87
C ALA A 679 -23.67 -23.01 7.60
N LYS A 680 -24.97 -23.30 7.67
CA LYS A 680 -25.81 -23.70 6.52
C LYS A 680 -26.63 -22.53 5.96
N THR A 681 -26.58 -21.37 6.61
CA THR A 681 -27.35 -20.20 6.19
C THR A 681 -26.82 -19.63 4.91
N LYS A 682 -27.73 -19.30 3.99
CA LYS A 682 -27.45 -18.49 2.79
C LYS A 682 -28.08 -17.11 2.97
N LEU A 683 -27.26 -16.08 2.92
CA LEU A 683 -27.72 -14.68 2.99
C LEU A 683 -27.83 -14.13 1.56
N LYS A 684 -28.99 -13.50 1.26
CA LYS A 684 -29.18 -12.75 0.01
C LYS A 684 -29.23 -11.26 0.36
N ILE A 685 -28.26 -10.51 -0.12
CA ILE A 685 -28.13 -9.08 0.19
C ILE A 685 -27.73 -8.36 -1.09
N THR A 686 -28.29 -7.17 -1.31
CA THR A 686 -27.97 -6.32 -2.45
C THR A 686 -27.23 -5.08 -1.96
N ALA A 687 -26.05 -4.83 -2.51
CA ALA A 687 -25.37 -3.53 -2.48
C ALA A 687 -25.94 -2.67 -3.60
N ALA A 688 -26.38 -1.48 -3.28
CA ALA A 688 -26.91 -0.51 -4.24
C ALA A 688 -25.83 0.00 -5.21
N HIS A 689 -26.20 0.87 -6.14
CA HIS A 689 -25.27 1.57 -7.00
C HIS A 689 -24.25 2.35 -6.16
N GLY A 690 -22.96 2.06 -6.33
CA GLY A 690 -21.88 2.62 -5.51
C GLY A 690 -21.96 2.30 -4.02
N GLY A 691 -22.71 1.29 -3.67
CA GLY A 691 -23.09 0.93 -2.31
C GLY A 691 -22.33 -0.25 -1.73
N GLY A 692 -22.88 -0.77 -0.63
CA GLY A 692 -22.32 -1.88 0.09
C GLY A 692 -23.20 -2.37 1.25
N TYR A 693 -22.65 -3.29 2.04
CA TYR A 693 -23.22 -3.73 3.30
C TYR A 693 -22.12 -4.19 4.26
N ALA A 694 -22.39 -4.08 5.55
CA ALA A 694 -21.55 -4.56 6.62
C ALA A 694 -22.36 -5.47 7.56
N ILE A 695 -21.75 -6.54 8.07
CA ILE A 695 -22.44 -7.50 8.93
C ILE A 695 -21.53 -7.81 10.12
N ARG A 696 -22.06 -7.75 11.33
CA ARG A 696 -21.48 -8.39 12.52
C ARG A 696 -22.21 -9.69 12.78
N ILE A 697 -21.48 -10.78 12.94
CA ILE A 697 -22.01 -12.11 13.27
C ILE A 697 -21.48 -12.49 14.64
N SER A 698 -22.34 -12.43 15.67
CA SER A 698 -21.97 -12.73 17.05
C SER A 698 -22.45 -14.10 17.46
N LYS A 699 -21.57 -14.88 18.11
CA LYS A 699 -21.91 -16.20 18.63
C LYS A 699 -22.92 -16.10 19.76
N LEU A 700 -24.00 -16.83 19.63
CA LEU A 700 -25.01 -16.95 20.70
C LEU A 700 -24.47 -17.89 21.78
N GLY A 701 -24.63 -17.51 23.06
CA GLY A 701 -24.34 -18.41 24.18
C GLY A 701 -25.18 -19.69 24.06
N ASN A 702 -24.63 -20.79 24.57
CA ASN A 702 -25.34 -22.07 24.61
C ASN A 702 -26.60 -22.01 25.45
#